data_2ee5bfffbd23fda5cec732736d2dbd11
#
_entry.id   2ee5bfffbd23fda5cec732736d2dbd11
#
_cell.length_a   1.000
_cell.length_b   1.000
_cell.length_c   1.000
_cell.angle_alpha   90.00
_cell.angle_beta   90.00
_cell.angle_gamma   90.00
#
_symmetry.space_group_name_H-M   'P 1'
#
loop_
_entity.id
_entity.type
_entity.pdbx_description
1 polymer ?
#
loop_
_entity_poly.entity_id
_entity_poly.type
_entity_poly.pdbx_seq_one_letter_code
_entity_poly.pdbx_strand_id
1 'polypeptide(L)'
;MSEFEDQIKQASSRQNTRWLISSISISLLLLFIGLYIFSLTVYTIQIKPLEADEVSTQSVETGFGFSYKQKVFAFSDKTSLRVSAAGFKDKELVLKSHVKDGVVAFDLEPKLALVSLQTKPMTVVDWYLDGRFVERGSSLQQELDPGEYVFSAQSNYYQVIDDSISVKAGLDVNRMYQLSPLTGTLTIHADVPSARLTVDAMPYELGDVLSKQAAKYAVEVSAPGYYSIQEDVSLDKKNLAIQRYYKLQPKPIAVALNLQPKGGVLLANGLQIKPADAIKLPYQRKFIFEYTKPGYVSQMLQRSFKPGEQFKLVLSLIEQKAAVSINANVESDIYIQGQRIAXTPATLQLLTKEQTIELRKQGYRSVKQTITPNVKQLTKLQMTLYTEVQARLLEAKSVYVNSAGTEFQLIKPQGQQFTMGGSRDEPGQRANEFQRKVRLERPFYVASTELTEYQFSARNANSNQPLVNIAWEQVAIFCNQLSLKEGLQPFYLFRGTEYIGFDAKANGYRMITEAEWEFMARIYQRDKKTTFAWGDQDQVPAEAGNLADAESQLARYIPRYKDGVSGLANIRSYAMELSGLFDQIGNASEWVHDIYDLTPPDKRVVYVDPLGLPRGNNHVIKGSSYLSASKTEVRAAFRDGSASPRPELGFRLARYL
;
A
#
# COMPACT_ATOMS: atom_id res chain seq x y z
N MET A 1 32.17 -35.34 36.48
CA MET A 1 33.57 -34.96 36.14
C MET A 1 34.38 -34.53 37.35
N SER A 2 33.87 -34.57 38.58
CA SER A 2 34.62 -34.17 39.78
C SER A 2 35.31 -35.35 40.51
N GLU A 3 34.90 -36.58 40.25
CA GLU A 3 35.49 -37.74 40.94
C GLU A 3 36.79 -38.29 40.31
N PHE A 4 37.08 -37.89 39.11
CA PHE A 4 38.26 -38.37 38.38
C PHE A 4 39.53 -37.53 38.66
N GLU A 5 39.35 -36.27 39.06
CA GLU A 5 40.47 -35.38 39.36
C GLU A 5 41.07 -35.61 40.76
N ASP A 6 40.27 -36.11 41.70
CA ASP A 6 40.78 -36.40 43.07
C ASP A 6 41.59 -37.70 43.18
N GLN A 7 41.38 -38.60 42.25
CA GLN A 7 42.18 -39.87 42.28
C GLN A 7 43.59 -39.65 41.69
N ILE A 8 43.80 -38.69 40.86
CA ILE A 8 45.14 -38.40 40.29
C ILE A 8 46.06 -37.73 41.33
N LYS A 9 45.48 -36.90 42.22
CA LYS A 9 46.28 -36.21 43.24
C LYS A 9 46.77 -37.12 44.36
N GLN A 10 46.14 -38.23 44.64
CA GLN A 10 46.58 -39.14 45.68
C GLN A 10 47.68 -40.12 45.27
N ALA A 11 47.84 -40.35 43.95
CA ALA A 11 48.84 -41.32 43.48
C ALA A 11 50.26 -40.73 43.41
N SER A 12 50.39 -39.38 43.32
CA SER A 12 51.72 -38.78 43.15
C SER A 12 52.48 -38.53 44.46
N SER A 13 51.82 -38.63 45.62
CA SER A 13 52.50 -38.28 46.88
C SER A 13 53.30 -39.42 47.55
N ARG A 14 53.17 -40.64 47.08
CA ARG A 14 53.83 -41.76 47.74
C ARG A 14 55.18 -42.23 47.14
N GLN A 15 55.51 -41.66 45.98
CA GLN A 15 56.73 -42.14 45.29
C GLN A 15 57.98 -41.30 45.61
N ASN A 16 57.87 -40.16 46.25
CA ASN A 16 59.00 -39.21 46.43
C ASN A 16 59.79 -39.41 47.71
N THR A 17 59.32 -40.24 48.66
CA THR A 17 60.00 -40.33 49.97
C THR A 17 61.12 -41.39 50.04
N ARG A 18 61.16 -42.34 49.12
CA ARG A 18 62.17 -43.40 49.17
C ARG A 18 63.49 -43.11 48.45
N TRP A 19 63.53 -42.08 47.60
CA TRP A 19 64.74 -41.70 46.87
C TRP A 19 65.63 -40.73 47.64
N LEU A 20 65.15 -40.14 48.72
CA LEU A 20 65.93 -39.15 49.46
C LEU A 20 66.98 -39.76 50.41
N ILE A 21 66.81 -40.98 50.88
CA ILE A 21 67.69 -41.52 51.89
C ILE A 21 68.95 -42.24 51.30
N SER A 22 68.84 -42.81 50.09
CA SER A 22 70.01 -43.44 49.46
C SER A 22 70.98 -42.44 48.77
N SER A 23 70.57 -41.24 48.48
CA SER A 23 71.43 -40.26 47.85
C SER A 23 72.39 -39.52 48.83
N ILE A 24 72.04 -39.46 50.09
CA ILE A 24 72.85 -38.75 51.12
C ILE A 24 74.15 -39.53 51.46
N SER A 25 74.13 -40.81 51.45
CA SER A 25 75.34 -41.61 51.82
C SER A 25 76.38 -41.66 50.69
N ILE A 26 75.95 -41.62 49.44
CA ILE A 26 76.87 -41.59 48.26
C ILE A 26 77.46 -40.20 48.09
N SER A 27 76.72 -39.16 48.40
CA SER A 27 77.19 -37.79 48.29
C SER A 27 78.29 -37.44 49.31
N LEU A 28 78.27 -37.99 50.46
CA LEU A 28 79.32 -37.75 51.44
C LEU A 28 80.69 -38.39 51.06
N LEU A 29 80.68 -39.52 50.39
CA LEU A 29 81.90 -40.16 49.96
C LEU A 29 82.51 -39.43 48.75
N LEU A 30 81.70 -38.96 47.83
CA LEU A 30 82.21 -38.23 46.69
C LEU A 30 82.67 -36.80 47.08
N LEU A 31 82.15 -36.28 48.18
CA LEU A 31 82.57 -34.97 48.67
C LEU A 31 84.03 -35.01 49.16
N PHE A 32 84.45 -36.08 49.80
CA PHE A 32 85.84 -36.17 50.23
C PHE A 32 86.82 -36.40 49.09
N ILE A 33 86.42 -37.06 48.05
CA ILE A 33 87.28 -37.28 46.85
C ILE A 33 87.40 -36.01 46.00
N GLY A 34 86.27 -35.23 45.93
CA GLY A 34 86.25 -33.95 45.16
C GLY A 34 87.13 -32.85 45.76
N LEU A 35 87.16 -32.75 47.11
CA LEU A 35 87.99 -31.83 47.85
C LEU A 35 89.48 -32.03 47.66
N TYR A 36 89.89 -33.27 47.32
CA TYR A 36 91.28 -33.57 47.13
C TYR A 36 91.81 -33.27 45.74
N ILE A 37 90.97 -33.09 44.72
CA ILE A 37 91.36 -32.99 43.32
C ILE A 37 91.33 -31.49 42.82
N PHE A 38 90.62 -30.58 43.52
CA PHE A 38 90.49 -29.19 43.02
C PHE A 38 91.38 -28.22 43.80
N SER A 39 92.21 -27.47 43.01
CA SER A 39 92.93 -26.34 43.52
C SER A 39 92.01 -25.20 43.86
N LEU A 40 92.21 -24.56 44.99
CA LEU A 40 91.45 -23.38 45.42
C LEU A 40 91.67 -22.23 44.41
N THR A 41 90.51 -21.76 43.84
CA THR A 41 90.56 -20.59 42.95
C THR A 41 89.95 -19.38 43.68
N VAL A 42 90.63 -18.25 43.60
CA VAL A 42 90.12 -17.01 44.25
C VAL A 42 89.58 -16.08 43.17
N TYR A 43 88.35 -15.67 43.33
CA TYR A 43 87.73 -14.69 42.46
C TYR A 43 87.50 -13.40 43.22
N THR A 44 87.77 -12.26 42.55
CA THR A 44 87.44 -10.91 43.02
C THR A 44 86.08 -10.55 42.43
N ILE A 45 85.12 -10.16 43.27
CA ILE A 45 83.81 -9.81 42.82
C ILE A 45 83.74 -8.29 42.63
N GLN A 46 83.20 -7.89 41.47
CA GLN A 46 82.99 -6.50 41.16
C GLN A 46 81.44 -6.35 40.91
N ILE A 47 80.78 -5.53 41.70
CA ILE A 47 79.34 -5.35 41.60
C ILE A 47 79.05 -3.96 41.04
N LYS A 48 78.09 -3.90 40.13
CA LYS A 48 77.61 -2.67 39.48
C LYS A 48 76.08 -2.66 39.57
N PRO A 49 75.44 -1.52 39.68
CA PRO A 49 76.06 -0.18 39.86
C PRO A 49 76.72 -0.04 41.23
N LEU A 50 77.44 1.01 41.46
CA LEU A 50 78.18 1.21 42.70
C LEU A 50 77.26 1.24 43.91
N GLU A 51 76.04 1.76 43.79
CA GLU A 51 75.00 1.79 44.82
C GLU A 51 74.60 0.38 45.28
N ALA A 52 74.63 -0.57 44.38
CA ALA A 52 74.33 -1.98 44.71
C ALA A 52 75.48 -2.61 45.47
N ASP A 53 76.72 -2.24 45.18
CA ASP A 53 77.89 -2.77 45.84
C ASP A 53 77.91 -2.42 47.33
N GLU A 54 77.54 -1.17 47.70
CA GLU A 54 77.53 -0.67 49.05
C GLU A 54 76.58 -1.42 49.97
N VAL A 55 75.49 -2.03 49.44
CA VAL A 55 74.45 -2.69 50.22
C VAL A 55 74.35 -4.21 49.87
N SER A 56 75.37 -4.73 49.18
CA SER A 56 75.28 -6.10 48.66
C SER A 56 75.69 -7.15 49.74
N THR A 57 75.08 -8.32 49.63
CA THR A 57 75.44 -9.52 50.35
C THR A 57 75.73 -10.62 49.35
N GLN A 58 76.71 -11.48 49.65
CA GLN A 58 77.19 -12.53 48.78
C GLN A 58 77.00 -13.89 49.47
N SER A 59 76.41 -14.86 48.79
CA SER A 59 76.25 -16.22 49.32
C SER A 59 76.65 -17.24 48.26
N VAL A 60 77.34 -18.27 48.67
CA VAL A 60 77.62 -19.43 47.83
C VAL A 60 76.38 -20.31 47.83
N GLU A 61 75.74 -20.53 46.70
CA GLU A 61 74.48 -21.26 46.57
C GLU A 61 74.71 -22.75 46.24
N THR A 62 75.68 -23.02 45.39
CA THR A 62 76.00 -24.38 45.03
C THR A 62 77.50 -24.55 45.01
N GLY A 63 78.02 -25.76 45.19
CA GLY A 63 79.43 -26.09 45.20
C GLY A 63 80.06 -25.86 46.56
N PHE A 64 81.38 -25.98 46.59
CA PHE A 64 82.15 -25.79 47.80
C PHE A 64 82.94 -24.50 47.73
N GLY A 65 82.66 -23.58 48.62
CA GLY A 65 83.29 -22.24 48.61
C GLY A 65 82.73 -21.36 49.71
N PHE A 66 83.36 -20.22 49.90
CA PHE A 66 82.87 -19.18 50.82
C PHE A 66 83.28 -17.81 50.28
N SER A 67 82.54 -16.84 50.61
CA SER A 67 82.80 -15.43 50.29
C SER A 67 83.30 -14.67 51.52
N TYR A 68 84.23 -13.81 51.29
CA TYR A 68 84.74 -12.89 52.34
C TYR A 68 85.10 -11.57 51.68
N LYS A 69 84.44 -10.54 52.12
CA LYS A 69 84.48 -9.23 51.48
C LYS A 69 84.21 -9.37 49.98
N GLN A 70 84.99 -8.75 49.17
CA GLN A 70 84.86 -8.79 47.70
C GLN A 70 85.56 -10.00 47.07
N LYS A 71 85.92 -11.04 47.85
CA LYS A 71 86.59 -12.22 47.35
C LYS A 71 85.78 -13.48 47.60
N VAL A 72 85.73 -14.34 46.62
CA VAL A 72 85.09 -15.69 46.74
C VAL A 72 86.16 -16.75 46.55
N PHE A 73 86.19 -17.64 47.47
CA PHE A 73 87.13 -18.78 47.46
C PHE A 73 86.34 -20.03 47.07
N ALA A 74 86.62 -20.54 45.86
CA ALA A 74 85.88 -21.64 45.28
C ALA A 74 86.75 -22.88 45.22
N PHE A 75 86.23 -24.01 45.66
CA PHE A 75 86.88 -25.36 45.65
C PHE A 75 86.37 -26.20 44.47
N SER A 76 85.52 -25.68 43.65
CA SER A 76 84.89 -26.44 42.56
C SER A 76 84.52 -25.49 41.40
N ASP A 77 84.74 -25.95 40.20
CA ASP A 77 84.38 -25.20 38.96
C ASP A 77 82.86 -25.07 38.79
N LYS A 78 82.10 -25.68 39.65
CA LYS A 78 80.65 -25.58 39.64
C LYS A 78 80.10 -24.77 40.82
N THR A 79 80.95 -23.97 41.45
CA THR A 79 80.50 -23.10 42.54
C THR A 79 79.69 -21.95 41.96
N SER A 80 78.46 -21.76 42.38
CA SER A 80 77.67 -20.59 42.01
C SER A 80 77.61 -19.61 43.19
N LEU A 81 77.63 -18.35 42.81
CA LEU A 81 77.59 -17.25 43.74
C LEU A 81 76.33 -16.42 43.46
N ARG A 82 75.53 -16.22 44.50
CA ARG A 82 74.39 -15.29 44.45
C ARG A 82 74.82 -13.98 45.13
N VAL A 83 74.53 -12.91 44.43
CA VAL A 83 74.71 -11.57 44.95
C VAL A 83 73.35 -10.94 45.11
N SER A 84 73.03 -10.46 46.28
CA SER A 84 71.78 -9.80 46.63
C SER A 84 72.10 -8.41 47.17
N ALA A 85 71.33 -7.42 46.75
CA ALA A 85 71.48 -6.07 47.26
C ALA A 85 70.11 -5.44 47.47
N ALA A 86 69.92 -4.75 48.56
CA ALA A 86 68.66 -4.08 48.86
C ALA A 86 68.29 -3.14 47.70
N GLY A 87 67.11 -3.29 47.15
CA GLY A 87 66.65 -2.53 46.00
C GLY A 87 67.02 -3.10 44.62
N PHE A 88 67.74 -4.20 44.56
CA PHE A 88 68.16 -4.80 43.30
C PHE A 88 67.68 -6.25 43.20
N LYS A 89 67.62 -6.77 42.01
CA LYS A 89 67.29 -8.17 41.78
C LYS A 89 68.49 -9.04 42.09
N ASP A 90 68.30 -10.13 42.80
CA ASP A 90 69.35 -11.12 43.06
C ASP A 90 69.87 -11.65 41.73
N LYS A 91 71.21 -11.85 41.69
CA LYS A 91 71.85 -12.45 40.51
C LYS A 91 72.74 -13.59 40.91
N GLU A 92 72.66 -14.67 40.23
CA GLU A 92 73.45 -15.88 40.47
C GLU A 92 74.28 -16.18 39.23
N LEU A 93 75.59 -16.44 39.48
CA LEU A 93 76.51 -16.81 38.40
C LEU A 93 77.35 -18.03 38.83
N VAL A 94 77.57 -18.98 37.90
CA VAL A 94 78.47 -20.11 38.12
C VAL A 94 79.88 -19.64 37.83
N LEU A 95 80.75 -19.79 38.81
CA LEU A 95 82.16 -19.44 38.70
C LEU A 95 82.86 -20.53 37.86
N LYS A 96 83.47 -20.13 36.75
CA LYS A 96 84.24 -21.05 35.85
C LYS A 96 85.69 -20.83 35.99
N SER A 97 86.49 -21.92 35.99
CA SER A 97 87.94 -21.92 36.22
C SER A 97 88.75 -21.16 35.14
N HIS A 98 88.11 -20.63 34.15
CA HIS A 98 88.79 -19.99 33.00
C HIS A 98 88.61 -18.49 32.92
N VAL A 99 88.27 -17.83 34.02
CA VAL A 99 88.19 -16.36 34.01
C VAL A 99 89.57 -15.79 34.12
N LYS A 100 90.07 -15.11 33.10
CA LYS A 100 91.33 -14.40 33.12
C LYS A 100 91.30 -13.34 34.21
N ASP A 101 92.37 -13.29 34.98
CA ASP A 101 92.61 -12.31 36.03
C ASP A 101 91.67 -12.46 37.29
N GLY A 102 90.83 -13.50 37.35
CA GLY A 102 90.04 -13.85 38.55
C GLY A 102 88.98 -12.81 38.98
N VAL A 103 88.56 -11.92 38.09
CA VAL A 103 87.53 -10.91 38.40
C VAL A 103 86.18 -11.34 37.78
N VAL A 104 85.11 -11.39 38.62
CA VAL A 104 83.73 -11.71 38.18
C VAL A 104 82.84 -10.49 38.43
N ALA A 105 82.30 -9.93 37.35
CA ALA A 105 81.45 -8.76 37.43
C ALA A 105 79.98 -9.16 37.55
N PHE A 106 79.29 -8.63 38.52
CA PHE A 106 77.84 -8.75 38.72
C PHE A 106 77.21 -7.38 38.42
N ASP A 107 76.48 -7.33 37.36
CA ASP A 107 75.72 -6.16 36.98
C ASP A 107 74.28 -6.39 37.46
N LEU A 108 73.88 -5.75 38.58
CA LEU A 108 72.57 -5.96 39.19
C LEU A 108 71.54 -4.99 38.64
N GLU A 109 70.40 -5.55 38.28
CA GLU A 109 69.27 -4.73 37.77
C GLU A 109 68.51 -4.16 38.96
N PRO A 110 68.21 -2.87 38.99
CA PRO A 110 67.39 -2.32 40.07
C PRO A 110 65.99 -2.90 40.03
N LYS A 111 65.39 -3.03 41.17
CA LYS A 111 63.97 -3.36 41.31
C LYS A 111 63.17 -2.09 41.06
N LEU A 112 62.08 -2.23 40.36
CA LEU A 112 61.12 -1.13 40.17
C LEU A 112 60.61 -0.71 41.55
N ALA A 113 60.26 0.53 41.65
CA ALA A 113 59.58 1.07 42.84
C ALA A 113 58.15 1.43 42.49
N LEU A 114 57.20 1.09 43.33
CA LEU A 114 55.81 1.40 43.15
C LEU A 114 55.56 2.84 43.59
N VAL A 115 55.16 3.70 42.64
CA VAL A 115 54.72 5.07 42.94
C VAL A 115 53.21 5.07 43.08
N SER A 116 52.67 5.41 44.21
CA SER A 116 51.24 5.46 44.52
C SER A 116 50.85 6.92 44.83
N LEU A 117 50.03 7.51 43.97
CA LEU A 117 49.58 8.91 44.11
C LEU A 117 48.08 8.91 44.31
N GLN A 118 47.59 9.83 45.17
CA GLN A 118 46.12 9.94 45.44
C GLN A 118 45.78 11.42 45.54
N THR A 119 44.49 11.72 45.24
CA THR A 119 43.97 13.08 45.37
C THR A 119 43.05 13.19 46.60
N LYS A 120 42.98 14.40 47.16
CA LYS A 120 42.05 14.78 48.23
C LYS A 120 41.39 16.12 47.87
N PRO A 121 40.08 16.21 47.70
CA PRO A 121 39.12 15.10 47.80
C PRO A 121 39.39 14.00 46.76
N MET A 122 38.90 12.81 47.06
CA MET A 122 39.06 11.64 46.20
C MET A 122 38.21 11.85 44.96
N THR A 123 38.83 12.37 43.90
CA THR A 123 38.13 12.75 42.66
C THR A 123 38.95 12.34 41.45
N VAL A 124 38.28 12.11 40.36
CA VAL A 124 38.91 11.67 39.12
C VAL A 124 39.70 12.81 38.47
N VAL A 125 40.98 12.55 38.23
CA VAL A 125 41.86 13.47 37.52
C VAL A 125 42.54 12.70 36.37
N ASP A 126 43.10 13.43 35.42
CA ASP A 126 43.94 12.86 34.38
C ASP A 126 45.41 12.96 34.88
N TRP A 127 46.04 11.78 35.07
CA TRP A 127 47.44 11.69 35.53
C TRP A 127 48.36 11.71 34.33
N TYR A 128 49.40 12.50 34.45
CA TYR A 128 50.49 12.59 33.43
C TYR A 128 51.82 12.30 34.11
N LEU A 129 52.69 11.63 33.37
CA LEU A 129 54.07 11.35 33.74
C LEU A 129 54.97 11.92 32.64
N ASP A 130 55.86 12.84 32.99
CA ASP A 130 56.76 13.55 32.08
C ASP A 130 55.98 14.13 30.88
N GLY A 131 54.79 14.69 31.13
CA GLY A 131 53.96 15.30 30.12
C GLY A 131 53.12 14.33 29.29
N ARG A 132 53.26 13.01 29.49
CA ARG A 132 52.46 12.00 28.77
C ARG A 132 51.32 11.51 29.67
N PHE A 133 50.11 11.41 29.07
CA PHE A 133 48.95 10.85 29.75
C PHE A 133 49.21 9.40 30.13
N VAL A 134 48.93 9.06 31.42
CA VAL A 134 49.10 7.69 31.94
C VAL A 134 47.76 7.05 32.22
N GLU A 135 46.95 7.69 33.08
CA GLU A 135 45.72 7.08 33.55
C GLU A 135 44.72 8.16 34.01
N ARG A 136 43.45 7.78 34.04
CA ARG A 136 42.38 8.62 34.54
C ARG A 136 41.77 7.95 35.80
N GLY A 137 41.93 8.59 36.94
CA GLY A 137 41.43 8.02 38.19
C GLY A 137 41.67 8.95 39.36
N SER A 138 41.16 8.56 40.54
CA SER A 138 41.39 9.29 41.79
C SER A 138 42.74 8.93 42.43
N SER A 139 43.40 7.91 41.87
CA SER A 139 44.73 7.48 42.29
C SER A 139 45.49 7.00 41.06
N LEU A 140 46.82 6.94 41.14
CA LEU A 140 47.71 6.37 40.16
C LEU A 140 48.67 5.42 40.85
N GLN A 141 48.86 4.23 40.29
CA GLN A 141 49.92 3.30 40.73
C GLN A 141 50.77 2.94 39.52
N GLN A 142 52.07 3.22 39.63
CA GLN A 142 52.98 3.00 38.50
C GLN A 142 54.29 2.41 39.02
N GLU A 143 54.74 1.32 38.47
CA GLU A 143 56.08 0.77 38.74
C GLU A 143 57.07 1.50 37.83
N LEU A 144 58.15 2.08 38.44
CA LEU A 144 59.12 2.86 37.72
C LEU A 144 60.55 2.47 38.07
N ASP A 145 61.47 2.67 37.13
CA ASP A 145 62.90 2.58 37.35
C ASP A 145 63.36 3.72 38.24
N PRO A 146 64.49 3.60 38.92
CA PRO A 146 65.06 4.74 39.68
C PRO A 146 65.33 5.92 38.72
N GLY A 147 64.92 7.10 39.16
CA GLY A 147 65.01 8.30 38.30
C GLY A 147 64.23 9.46 38.86
N GLU A 148 64.29 10.60 38.18
CA GLU A 148 63.49 11.78 38.47
C GLU A 148 62.32 11.85 37.50
N TYR A 149 61.11 12.00 38.01
CA TYR A 149 59.87 11.98 37.22
C TYR A 149 59.02 13.18 37.58
N VAL A 150 58.36 13.79 36.57
CA VAL A 150 57.43 14.87 36.79
C VAL A 150 56.00 14.32 36.63
N PHE A 151 55.21 14.30 37.70
CA PHE A 151 53.83 13.91 37.67
C PHE A 151 52.95 15.16 37.64
N SER A 152 51.88 15.09 36.82
CA SER A 152 50.91 16.15 36.76
C SER A 152 49.50 15.54 36.97
N ALA A 153 48.72 16.13 37.88
CA ALA A 153 47.32 15.78 38.06
C ALA A 153 46.46 16.90 37.51
N GLN A 154 45.69 16.62 36.47
CA GLN A 154 44.89 17.61 35.77
C GLN A 154 43.40 17.27 35.89
N SER A 155 42.58 18.29 36.13
CA SER A 155 41.12 18.15 36.23
C SER A 155 40.45 19.35 35.59
N ASN A 156 39.20 19.19 35.16
CA ASN A 156 38.39 20.29 34.64
C ASN A 156 37.91 21.21 35.78
N TYR A 157 37.91 20.73 37.01
CA TYR A 157 37.28 21.41 38.14
C TYR A 157 38.27 21.91 39.19
N TYR A 158 39.52 21.52 39.11
CA TYR A 158 40.55 21.83 40.09
C TYR A 158 41.79 22.43 39.40
N GLN A 159 42.57 23.18 40.22
CA GLN A 159 43.86 23.70 39.76
C GLN A 159 44.78 22.52 39.42
N VAL A 160 45.62 22.70 38.43
CA VAL A 160 46.62 21.69 38.01
C VAL A 160 47.67 21.56 39.10
N ILE A 161 48.07 20.33 39.42
CA ILE A 161 49.18 20.04 40.36
C ILE A 161 50.28 19.40 39.53
N ASP A 162 51.49 19.97 39.65
CA ASP A 162 52.70 19.38 39.08
C ASP A 162 53.69 19.14 40.22
N ASP A 163 54.26 17.91 40.29
CA ASP A 163 55.20 17.54 41.37
C ASP A 163 56.34 16.68 40.75
N SER A 164 57.58 16.95 41.24
CA SER A 164 58.75 16.18 40.85
C SER A 164 59.07 15.16 41.92
N ILE A 165 59.14 13.90 41.53
CA ILE A 165 59.34 12.78 42.45
C ILE A 165 60.62 12.06 42.10
N SER A 166 61.55 11.95 43.10
CA SER A 166 62.76 11.14 42.99
C SER A 166 62.45 9.69 43.38
N VAL A 167 62.60 8.75 42.45
CA VAL A 167 62.34 7.33 42.67
C VAL A 167 63.64 6.62 42.87
N LYS A 168 63.84 5.90 44.01
CA LYS A 168 65.00 5.10 44.32
C LYS A 168 64.70 3.61 44.14
N ALA A 169 65.72 2.82 43.84
CA ALA A 169 65.60 1.42 43.54
C ALA A 169 64.88 0.64 44.66
N GLY A 170 63.71 0.06 44.35
CA GLY A 170 62.91 -0.78 45.27
C GLY A 170 62.32 -0.06 46.47
N LEU A 171 62.25 1.30 46.46
CA LEU A 171 61.66 2.09 47.55
C LEU A 171 60.38 2.77 47.08
N ASP A 172 59.24 2.20 47.51
CA ASP A 172 57.92 2.69 47.12
C ASP A 172 57.69 4.12 47.60
N VAL A 173 56.98 4.90 46.76
CA VAL A 173 56.68 6.31 47.00
C VAL A 173 55.17 6.46 47.13
N ASN A 174 54.70 7.10 48.22
CA ASN A 174 53.28 7.39 48.41
C ASN A 174 53.13 8.92 48.57
N ARG A 175 52.21 9.52 47.79
CA ARG A 175 51.89 10.94 47.85
C ARG A 175 50.39 11.18 47.84
N MET A 176 49.92 12.16 48.57
CA MET A 176 48.54 12.63 48.57
C MET A 176 48.51 14.10 48.23
N TYR A 177 47.77 14.45 47.17
CA TYR A 177 47.67 15.80 46.64
C TYR A 177 46.37 16.45 47.04
N GLN A 178 46.43 17.59 47.74
CA GLN A 178 45.25 18.38 48.11
C GLN A 178 44.86 19.24 46.91
N LEU A 179 43.66 18.92 46.32
CA LEU A 179 43.17 19.65 45.18
C LEU A 179 42.48 20.97 45.63
N SER A 180 42.77 22.05 44.91
CA SER A 180 42.15 23.37 45.12
C SER A 180 41.12 23.60 44.03
N PRO A 181 39.79 23.72 44.36
CA PRO A 181 38.77 23.89 43.34
C PRO A 181 38.90 25.24 42.62
N LEU A 182 38.62 25.25 41.33
CA LEU A 182 38.45 26.48 40.56
C LEU A 182 37.12 27.15 40.99
N THR A 183 36.98 28.45 40.84
CA THR A 183 35.75 29.19 41.10
C THR A 183 35.36 29.98 39.86
N GLY A 184 34.07 30.09 39.60
CA GLY A 184 33.55 30.81 38.45
C GLY A 184 32.19 31.40 38.71
N THR A 185 31.53 31.94 37.67
CA THR A 185 30.22 32.59 37.78
C THR A 185 29.22 31.93 36.84
N LEU A 186 27.97 31.79 37.30
CA LEU A 186 26.86 31.25 36.56
C LEU A 186 25.71 32.26 36.56
N THR A 187 25.24 32.71 35.39
CA THR A 187 24.14 33.65 35.25
C THR A 187 23.09 33.04 34.32
N ILE A 188 21.86 32.93 34.81
CA ILE A 188 20.76 32.25 34.07
C ILE A 188 19.65 33.28 33.80
N HIS A 189 19.20 33.33 32.54
CA HIS A 189 18.08 34.15 32.10
C HIS A 189 16.99 33.26 31.47
N ALA A 190 15.75 33.74 31.44
CA ALA A 190 14.64 33.10 30.76
C ALA A 190 13.76 34.14 30.07
N ASP A 191 13.10 33.73 28.98
CA ASP A 191 12.19 34.60 28.22
C ASP A 191 10.84 34.82 28.90
N VAL A 192 10.53 34.04 29.95
CA VAL A 192 9.29 34.18 30.74
C VAL A 192 9.64 34.86 32.08
N PRO A 193 9.20 36.12 32.30
CA PRO A 193 9.60 36.84 33.49
C PRO A 193 9.16 36.20 34.81
N SER A 194 8.12 35.37 34.79
CA SER A 194 7.62 34.70 36.00
C SER A 194 8.28 33.32 36.19
N ALA A 195 9.30 33.00 35.44
CA ALA A 195 9.96 31.70 35.58
C ALA A 195 10.78 31.65 36.89
N ARG A 196 10.88 30.46 37.46
CA ARG A 196 11.63 30.16 38.67
C ARG A 196 12.88 29.39 38.28
N LEU A 197 13.99 29.75 38.95
CA LEU A 197 15.28 29.09 38.74
C LEU A 197 15.65 28.31 39.98
N THR A 198 16.08 27.06 39.80
CA THR A 198 16.80 26.32 40.84
C THR A 198 18.14 25.83 40.29
N VAL A 199 19.15 25.84 41.17
CA VAL A 199 20.46 25.26 40.90
C VAL A 199 20.75 24.24 42.00
N ASP A 200 20.90 22.97 41.65
CA ASP A 200 20.98 21.84 42.60
C ASP A 200 19.81 21.90 43.61
N ALA A 201 18.60 22.14 43.10
CA ALA A 201 17.35 22.23 43.84
C ALA A 201 17.25 23.44 44.81
N MET A 202 18.25 24.33 44.85
CA MET A 202 18.21 25.56 45.65
C MET A 202 17.69 26.71 44.76
N PRO A 203 16.73 27.51 45.27
CA PRO A 203 16.15 28.60 44.47
C PRO A 203 17.09 29.81 44.35
N TYR A 204 17.05 30.45 43.18
CA TYR A 204 17.78 31.69 42.89
C TYR A 204 16.92 32.59 41.99
N GLU A 205 17.30 33.86 41.91
CA GLU A 205 16.62 34.81 41.03
C GLU A 205 17.24 34.75 39.63
N LEU A 206 16.41 34.90 38.63
CA LEU A 206 16.87 34.99 37.23
C LEU A 206 17.70 36.27 37.05
N GLY A 207 18.84 36.15 36.42
CA GLY A 207 19.75 37.26 36.14
C GLY A 207 20.81 37.48 37.21
N ASP A 208 20.70 36.82 38.37
CA ASP A 208 21.73 36.92 39.40
C ASP A 208 23.04 36.29 38.95
N VAL A 209 24.16 36.90 39.40
CA VAL A 209 25.50 36.37 39.13
C VAL A 209 25.89 35.48 40.33
N LEU A 210 25.77 34.18 40.16
CA LEU A 210 26.05 33.18 41.17
C LEU A 210 27.51 32.78 41.15
N SER A 211 28.27 33.11 42.23
CA SER A 211 29.66 32.67 42.38
C SER A 211 29.67 31.25 42.93
N LYS A 212 30.27 30.31 42.19
CA LYS A 212 30.24 28.88 42.49
C LYS A 212 31.61 28.24 42.25
N GLN A 213 31.91 27.15 42.96
CA GLN A 213 33.08 26.32 42.65
C GLN A 213 32.85 25.61 41.30
N ALA A 214 33.95 25.31 40.60
CA ALA A 214 33.87 24.58 39.36
C ALA A 214 33.34 23.17 39.62
N ALA A 215 32.21 22.86 39.00
CA ALA A 215 31.51 21.57 39.13
C ALA A 215 30.39 21.51 38.09
N LYS A 216 29.73 20.38 38.01
CA LYS A 216 28.46 20.23 37.26
C LYS A 216 27.32 20.66 38.19
N TYR A 217 26.44 21.47 37.68
CA TYR A 217 25.27 22.01 38.39
C TYR A 217 23.99 21.62 37.65
N ALA A 218 23.06 21.00 38.33
CA ALA A 218 21.73 20.71 37.80
C ALA A 218 20.91 22.00 37.84
N VAL A 219 20.67 22.59 36.67
CA VAL A 219 19.87 23.82 36.51
C VAL A 219 18.47 23.45 36.07
N GLU A 220 17.46 23.93 36.79
CA GLU A 220 16.07 23.80 36.37
C GLU A 220 15.42 25.17 36.29
N VAL A 221 14.77 25.44 35.11
CA VAL A 221 13.97 26.65 34.90
C VAL A 221 12.54 26.22 34.59
N SER A 222 11.57 26.72 35.36
CA SER A 222 10.17 26.33 35.23
C SER A 222 9.24 27.54 35.37
N ALA A 223 8.07 27.48 34.72
CA ALA A 223 7.03 28.49 34.81
C ALA A 223 5.64 27.86 34.70
N PRO A 224 4.62 28.40 35.38
CA PRO A 224 3.25 27.90 35.25
C PRO A 224 2.78 27.95 33.79
N GLY A 225 2.29 26.82 33.28
CA GLY A 225 1.82 26.71 31.90
C GLY A 225 2.90 26.41 30.88
N TYR A 226 4.15 26.25 31.29
CA TYR A 226 5.27 25.94 30.41
C TYR A 226 5.89 24.59 30.78
N TYR A 227 6.61 23.98 29.85
CA TYR A 227 7.46 22.82 30.17
C TYR A 227 8.72 23.32 30.88
N SER A 228 9.10 22.66 31.97
CA SER A 228 10.37 22.96 32.65
C SER A 228 11.54 22.48 31.79
N ILE A 229 12.65 23.23 31.90
CA ILE A 229 13.92 22.87 31.29
C ILE A 229 14.85 22.43 32.40
N GLN A 230 15.47 21.26 32.24
CA GLN A 230 16.50 20.77 33.17
C GLN A 230 17.75 20.52 32.33
N GLU A 231 18.88 21.07 32.78
CA GLU A 231 20.15 20.96 32.08
C GLU A 231 21.29 20.88 33.09
N ASP A 232 22.24 19.98 32.86
CA ASP A 232 23.50 19.95 33.60
C ASP A 232 24.46 20.98 32.99
N VAL A 233 24.77 22.02 33.75
CA VAL A 233 25.71 23.07 33.31
C VAL A 233 27.05 22.83 33.99
N SER A 234 28.12 22.67 33.20
CA SER A 234 29.47 22.40 33.71
C SER A 234 30.29 23.71 33.81
N LEU A 235 30.55 24.13 35.02
CA LEU A 235 31.46 25.24 35.30
C LEU A 235 32.85 24.63 35.46
N ASP A 236 33.77 24.85 34.49
CA ASP A 236 35.05 24.15 34.42
C ASP A 236 36.16 25.09 33.92
N LYS A 237 37.39 24.58 33.86
CA LYS A 237 38.60 25.39 33.49
C LYS A 237 38.48 26.06 32.12
N LYS A 238 37.62 25.55 31.21
CA LYS A 238 37.41 26.14 29.87
C LYS A 238 36.38 27.27 29.93
N ASN A 239 35.41 27.17 30.87
CA ASN A 239 34.29 28.10 30.99
C ASN A 239 34.03 28.40 32.48
N LEU A 240 34.73 29.38 33.02
CA LEU A 240 34.54 29.82 34.41
C LEU A 240 33.56 30.97 34.52
N ALA A 241 32.98 31.45 33.39
CA ALA A 241 31.93 32.46 33.38
C ALA A 241 30.88 32.03 32.38
N ILE A 242 29.76 31.50 32.85
CA ILE A 242 28.70 30.94 32.03
C ILE A 242 27.45 31.82 32.13
N GLN A 243 26.92 32.20 30.98
CA GLN A 243 25.64 32.86 30.85
C GLN A 243 24.75 31.99 29.95
N ARG A 244 23.51 31.69 30.40
CA ARG A 244 22.54 30.90 29.69
C ARG A 244 21.22 31.64 29.55
N TYR A 245 20.61 31.53 28.34
CA TYR A 245 19.27 32.05 28.06
C TYR A 245 18.36 30.88 27.71
N TYR A 246 17.32 30.68 28.51
CA TYR A 246 16.37 29.61 28.30
C TYR A 246 15.08 30.16 27.71
N LYS A 247 14.60 29.53 26.63
CA LYS A 247 13.31 29.82 25.99
C LYS A 247 12.34 28.73 26.38
N LEU A 248 11.39 29.02 27.24
CA LEU A 248 10.43 28.03 27.75
C LEU A 248 9.35 27.74 26.70
N GLN A 249 9.07 26.47 26.46
CA GLN A 249 8.03 26.06 25.55
C GLN A 249 6.67 26.06 26.25
N PRO A 250 5.68 26.80 25.72
CA PRO A 250 4.36 26.82 26.34
C PRO A 250 3.66 25.47 26.18
N LYS A 251 2.98 25.01 27.20
CA LYS A 251 2.15 23.81 27.15
C LYS A 251 0.92 24.08 26.26
N PRO A 252 0.44 23.09 25.50
CA PRO A 252 -0.78 23.28 24.73
C PRO A 252 -1.97 23.58 25.63
N ILE A 253 -2.96 24.28 25.06
CA ILE A 253 -4.25 24.44 25.73
C ILE A 253 -5.05 23.14 25.58
N ALA A 254 -5.78 22.76 26.62
CA ALA A 254 -6.64 21.59 26.62
C ALA A 254 -8.09 22.05 26.50
N VAL A 255 -8.78 21.63 25.39
CA VAL A 255 -10.15 22.07 25.12
C VAL A 255 -11.08 20.85 25.15
N ALA A 256 -11.99 20.82 26.12
CA ALA A 256 -13.07 19.85 26.15
C ALA A 256 -14.18 20.34 25.21
N LEU A 257 -14.68 19.48 24.33
CA LEU A 257 -15.65 19.85 23.29
C LEU A 257 -17.06 19.40 23.63
N ASN A 258 -18.02 20.30 23.50
CA ASN A 258 -19.45 20.00 23.53
C ASN A 258 -20.07 20.67 22.31
N LEU A 259 -20.14 19.91 21.22
CA LEU A 259 -20.60 20.38 19.91
C LEU A 259 -21.92 19.72 19.55
N GLN A 260 -22.94 20.52 19.27
CA GLN A 260 -24.27 20.04 18.91
C GLN A 260 -24.74 20.71 17.61
N PRO A 261 -25.35 19.95 16.67
CA PRO A 261 -25.38 18.49 16.62
C PRO A 261 -24.00 17.93 16.24
N LYS A 262 -23.69 16.71 16.63
CA LYS A 262 -22.41 16.05 16.29
C LYS A 262 -22.23 15.94 14.78
N GLY A 263 -20.99 15.77 14.32
CA GLY A 263 -20.64 15.51 12.93
C GLY A 263 -20.50 16.76 12.06
N GLY A 264 -20.30 17.91 12.68
CA GLY A 264 -19.92 19.13 11.96
C GLY A 264 -18.41 19.25 11.85
N VAL A 265 -17.97 20.33 11.20
CA VAL A 265 -16.55 20.69 11.04
C VAL A 265 -16.21 21.79 12.03
N LEU A 266 -15.21 21.54 12.88
CA LEU A 266 -14.67 22.52 13.83
C LEU A 266 -13.38 23.08 13.24
N LEU A 267 -13.29 24.41 13.13
CA LEU A 267 -12.06 25.11 12.78
C LEU A 267 -11.53 25.85 14.00
N ALA A 268 -10.21 25.87 14.17
CA ALA A 268 -9.52 26.72 15.14
C ALA A 268 -8.52 27.58 14.34
N ASN A 269 -8.72 28.88 14.35
CA ASN A 269 -7.94 29.84 13.55
C ASN A 269 -7.88 29.41 12.06
N GLY A 270 -8.99 28.93 11.53
CA GLY A 270 -9.12 28.51 10.11
C GLY A 270 -8.60 27.11 9.82
N LEU A 271 -7.94 26.43 10.77
CA LEU A 271 -7.45 25.09 10.56
C LEU A 271 -8.46 24.07 11.10
N GLN A 272 -8.74 23.06 10.28
CA GLN A 272 -9.71 22.02 10.66
C GLN A 272 -9.16 21.16 11.79
N ILE A 273 -9.97 21.01 12.82
CA ILE A 273 -9.68 20.18 13.98
C ILE A 273 -10.54 18.91 13.90
N LYS A 274 -9.91 17.76 14.09
CA LYS A 274 -10.64 16.51 14.17
C LYS A 274 -11.32 16.44 15.53
N PRO A 275 -12.66 16.45 15.59
CA PRO A 275 -13.35 16.48 16.89
C PRO A 275 -13.13 15.17 17.67
N ALA A 276 -12.84 15.35 18.96
CA ALA A 276 -12.80 14.31 19.97
C ALA A 276 -13.42 14.93 21.22
N ASP A 277 -13.67 14.15 22.25
CA ASP A 277 -14.27 14.69 23.47
C ASP A 277 -13.39 15.76 24.12
N ALA A 278 -12.07 15.63 23.94
CA ALA A 278 -11.11 16.63 24.36
C ALA A 278 -9.96 16.69 23.35
N ILE A 279 -9.45 17.89 23.10
CA ILE A 279 -8.34 18.13 22.16
C ILE A 279 -7.24 18.95 22.84
N LYS A 280 -6.02 18.80 22.35
CA LYS A 280 -4.89 19.65 22.75
C LYS A 280 -4.46 20.48 21.54
N LEU A 281 -4.41 21.77 21.70
CA LEU A 281 -3.99 22.70 20.66
C LEU A 281 -2.67 23.37 21.03
N PRO A 282 -1.69 23.49 20.13
CA PRO A 282 -0.49 24.27 20.39
C PRO A 282 -0.87 25.66 20.88
N TYR A 283 -0.18 26.15 21.89
CA TYR A 283 -0.54 27.43 22.50
C TYR A 283 -0.47 28.57 21.47
N GLN A 284 -1.54 29.32 21.41
CA GLN A 284 -1.61 30.65 20.82
C GLN A 284 -2.40 31.54 21.77
N ARG A 285 -2.03 32.79 21.83
CA ARG A 285 -2.67 33.74 22.75
C ARG A 285 -4.16 33.91 22.48
N LYS A 286 -4.58 33.78 21.21
CA LYS A 286 -5.96 34.00 20.78
C LYS A 286 -6.40 32.90 19.83
N PHE A 287 -7.59 32.38 20.05
CA PHE A 287 -8.22 31.42 19.13
C PHE A 287 -9.58 31.93 18.69
N ILE A 288 -9.90 31.67 17.41
CA ILE A 288 -11.23 31.81 16.84
C ILE A 288 -11.68 30.38 16.52
N PHE A 289 -12.68 29.90 17.24
CA PHE A 289 -13.30 28.61 16.97
C PHE A 289 -14.53 28.85 16.09
N GLU A 290 -14.66 28.12 14.99
CA GLU A 290 -15.83 28.15 14.13
C GLU A 290 -16.35 26.72 13.98
N TYR A 291 -17.65 26.51 14.26
CA TYR A 291 -18.29 25.22 14.10
C TYR A 291 -19.35 25.33 13.02
N THR A 292 -19.26 24.48 12.01
CA THR A 292 -20.16 24.48 10.84
C THR A 292 -20.67 23.08 10.57
N LYS A 293 -21.92 23.02 10.05
CA LYS A 293 -22.51 21.77 9.61
C LYS A 293 -23.55 22.06 8.53
N PRO A 294 -23.55 21.33 7.39
CA PRO A 294 -24.57 21.55 6.36
C PRO A 294 -25.98 21.41 6.91
N GLY A 295 -26.83 22.38 6.60
CA GLY A 295 -28.19 22.45 7.11
C GLY A 295 -28.34 23.25 8.40
N TYR A 296 -27.28 23.89 8.85
CA TYR A 296 -27.28 24.64 10.12
C TYR A 296 -26.60 25.99 9.94
N VAL A 297 -26.96 26.96 10.80
CA VAL A 297 -26.29 28.25 10.91
C VAL A 297 -24.97 28.06 11.65
N SER A 298 -23.85 28.47 11.08
CA SER A 298 -22.52 28.35 11.72
C SER A 298 -22.42 29.22 12.96
N GLN A 299 -21.62 28.77 13.93
CA GLN A 299 -21.33 29.53 15.15
C GLN A 299 -19.82 29.77 15.29
N MET A 300 -19.45 30.93 15.83
CA MET A 300 -18.08 31.32 16.09
C MET A 300 -17.91 31.76 17.53
N LEU A 301 -16.75 31.43 18.15
CA LEU A 301 -16.34 31.91 19.45
C LEU A 301 -14.88 32.35 19.38
N GLN A 302 -14.62 33.62 19.80
CA GLN A 302 -13.27 34.15 19.88
C GLN A 302 -12.87 34.28 21.36
N ARG A 303 -11.65 33.81 21.72
CA ARG A 303 -11.18 33.84 23.11
C ARG A 303 -9.65 33.89 23.16
N SER A 304 -9.14 34.58 24.25
CA SER A 304 -7.71 34.58 24.57
C SER A 304 -7.42 33.55 25.68
N PHE A 305 -6.21 32.97 25.62
CA PHE A 305 -5.78 31.87 26.49
C PHE A 305 -4.42 32.15 27.14
N LYS A 306 -4.17 31.53 28.30
CA LYS A 306 -2.85 31.39 28.91
C LYS A 306 -2.23 30.05 28.53
N PRO A 307 -0.89 29.92 28.54
CA PRO A 307 -0.26 28.64 28.27
C PRO A 307 -0.75 27.55 29.24
N GLY A 308 -1.07 26.35 28.70
CA GLY A 308 -1.52 25.23 29.51
C GLY A 308 -2.93 25.31 30.06
N GLU A 309 -3.72 26.32 29.64
CA GLU A 309 -5.08 26.51 30.15
C GLU A 309 -6.03 25.38 29.70
N GLN A 310 -6.99 25.05 30.58
CA GLN A 310 -8.08 24.12 30.30
C GLN A 310 -9.35 24.91 30.06
N PHE A 311 -10.14 24.51 29.02
CA PHE A 311 -11.35 25.24 28.62
C PHE A 311 -12.41 24.27 28.12
N LYS A 312 -13.69 24.58 28.33
CA LYS A 312 -14.82 23.84 27.79
C LYS A 312 -15.49 24.66 26.68
N LEU A 313 -15.34 24.22 25.42
CA LEU A 313 -15.97 24.86 24.26
C LEU A 313 -17.36 24.27 24.05
N VAL A 314 -18.38 25.11 24.11
CA VAL A 314 -19.77 24.72 23.89
C VAL A 314 -20.31 25.50 22.68
N LEU A 315 -20.67 24.79 21.59
CA LEU A 315 -21.28 25.39 20.40
C LEU A 315 -22.49 24.54 19.99
N SER A 316 -23.67 25.16 19.87
CA SER A 316 -24.94 24.50 19.54
C SER A 316 -25.57 25.19 18.33
N LEU A 317 -25.47 24.54 17.17
CA LEU A 317 -25.97 25.08 15.90
C LEU A 317 -27.48 24.98 15.80
N ILE A 318 -28.11 25.97 15.14
CA ILE A 318 -29.55 26.06 14.88
C ILE A 318 -29.81 25.58 13.45
N GLU A 319 -30.87 24.75 13.24
CA GLU A 319 -31.28 24.29 11.91
C GLU A 319 -31.55 25.47 10.98
N GLN A 320 -31.06 25.39 9.76
CA GLN A 320 -31.33 26.35 8.72
C GLN A 320 -32.15 25.67 7.62
N LYS A 321 -33.37 26.16 7.39
CA LYS A 321 -34.30 25.63 6.39
C LYS A 321 -34.60 26.66 5.32
N ALA A 322 -34.93 26.16 4.12
CA ALA A 322 -35.31 26.99 2.98
C ALA A 322 -36.46 26.34 2.22
N ALA A 323 -37.27 27.16 1.58
CA ALA A 323 -38.44 26.72 0.81
C ALA A 323 -38.01 26.06 -0.50
N VAL A 324 -38.62 24.91 -0.82
CA VAL A 324 -38.42 24.16 -2.08
C VAL A 324 -39.80 23.87 -2.68
N SER A 325 -40.07 24.38 -3.87
CA SER A 325 -41.29 24.09 -4.63
C SER A 325 -41.02 22.90 -5.57
N ILE A 326 -41.78 21.86 -5.47
CA ILE A 326 -41.62 20.58 -6.19
C ILE A 326 -42.84 20.35 -7.07
N ASN A 327 -42.65 20.31 -8.38
CA ASN A 327 -43.69 20.03 -9.37
C ASN A 327 -43.28 18.85 -10.25
N ALA A 328 -44.32 18.20 -10.83
CA ALA A 328 -44.11 17.09 -11.77
C ALA A 328 -45.14 17.14 -12.89
N ASN A 329 -44.83 16.43 -13.99
CA ASN A 329 -45.78 16.29 -15.12
C ASN A 329 -47.01 15.43 -14.77
N VAL A 330 -46.88 14.63 -13.69
CA VAL A 330 -47.96 13.80 -13.19
C VAL A 330 -47.91 13.81 -11.66
N GLU A 331 -49.08 13.84 -11.00
CA GLU A 331 -49.13 13.78 -9.54
C GLU A 331 -48.39 12.56 -9.04
N SER A 332 -47.44 12.77 -8.11
CA SER A 332 -46.49 11.75 -7.64
C SER A 332 -46.18 11.92 -6.17
N ASP A 333 -45.85 10.82 -5.49
CA ASP A 333 -45.40 10.84 -4.11
C ASP A 333 -43.97 11.38 -4.04
N ILE A 334 -43.74 12.30 -3.08
CA ILE A 334 -42.41 12.86 -2.79
C ILE A 334 -41.77 12.06 -1.64
N TYR A 335 -40.59 11.53 -1.89
CA TYR A 335 -39.78 10.81 -0.90
C TYR A 335 -38.48 11.55 -0.61
N ILE A 336 -38.11 11.63 0.66
CA ILE A 336 -36.82 12.14 1.12
C ILE A 336 -36.26 11.14 2.10
N GLN A 337 -35.03 10.64 1.87
CA GLN A 337 -34.40 9.60 2.68
C GLN A 337 -35.27 8.35 2.84
N GLY A 338 -36.03 8.00 1.79
CA GLY A 338 -36.89 6.82 1.80
C GLY A 338 -38.25 7.00 2.48
N GLN A 339 -38.50 8.14 3.09
CA GLN A 339 -39.79 8.44 3.72
C GLN A 339 -40.67 9.27 2.79
N ARG A 340 -41.95 8.91 2.70
CA ARG A 340 -42.95 9.66 1.97
C ARG A 340 -43.33 10.92 2.78
N ILE A 341 -43.19 12.07 2.14
CA ILE A 341 -43.38 13.38 2.80
C ILE A 341 -44.67 14.06 2.33
N ALA A 342 -44.92 14.06 1.07
CA ALA A 342 -46.08 14.78 0.47
C ALA A 342 -46.40 14.21 -0.94
N UNK A 343 -47.09 14.80 -1.96
CA UNK A 343 -47.42 14.63 -3.24
C UNK A 343 -47.04 15.82 -3.91
N THR A 344 -46.86 15.72 -5.09
CA THR A 344 -46.73 16.91 -5.94
C THR A 344 -48.08 17.44 -6.41
N PRO A 345 -48.23 18.76 -6.64
CA PRO A 345 -47.26 19.83 -6.35
C PRO A 345 -47.21 20.19 -4.86
N ALA A 346 -46.00 20.50 -4.35
CA ALA A 346 -45.84 20.88 -2.94
C ALA A 346 -44.73 21.90 -2.75
N THR A 347 -44.84 22.71 -1.67
CA THR A 347 -43.75 23.56 -1.20
C THR A 347 -43.34 23.11 0.20
N LEU A 348 -42.09 22.67 0.36
CA LEU A 348 -41.57 22.09 1.60
C LEU A 348 -40.48 22.96 2.20
N GLN A 349 -40.37 22.99 3.55
CA GLN A 349 -39.27 23.64 4.26
C GLN A 349 -38.20 22.59 4.55
N LEU A 350 -37.14 22.61 3.77
CA LEU A 350 -36.08 21.58 3.82
C LEU A 350 -34.77 22.18 4.34
N LEU A 351 -33.97 21.39 5.05
CA LEU A 351 -32.66 21.80 5.55
C LEU A 351 -31.76 22.25 4.40
N THR A 352 -30.92 23.26 4.66
CA THR A 352 -29.97 23.83 3.68
C THR A 352 -28.73 22.94 3.57
N LYS A 353 -28.97 21.65 3.26
CA LYS A 353 -27.92 20.68 3.01
C LYS A 353 -28.26 19.88 1.77
N GLU A 354 -27.25 19.23 1.22
CA GLU A 354 -27.46 18.33 0.09
C GLU A 354 -28.42 17.22 0.49
N GLN A 355 -29.45 16.99 -0.30
CA GLN A 355 -30.43 15.92 -0.10
C GLN A 355 -31.08 15.56 -1.41
N THR A 356 -31.48 14.29 -1.54
CA THR A 356 -32.10 13.75 -2.74
C THR A 356 -33.60 13.69 -2.57
N ILE A 357 -34.31 14.33 -3.50
CA ILE A 357 -35.76 14.25 -3.65
C ILE A 357 -36.03 13.12 -4.65
N GLU A 358 -36.88 12.19 -4.30
CA GLU A 358 -37.30 11.11 -5.18
C GLU A 358 -38.80 11.19 -5.39
N LEU A 359 -39.25 11.17 -6.66
CA LEU A 359 -40.65 11.09 -7.00
C LEU A 359 -41.00 9.67 -7.44
N ARG A 360 -42.10 9.13 -6.91
CA ARG A 360 -42.61 7.79 -7.24
C ARG A 360 -44.08 7.86 -7.62
N LYS A 361 -44.43 7.04 -8.62
CA LYS A 361 -45.82 6.84 -9.03
C LYS A 361 -45.96 5.44 -9.64
N GLN A 362 -47.02 4.74 -9.29
CA GLN A 362 -47.28 3.41 -9.83
C GLN A 362 -47.35 3.45 -11.36
N GLY A 363 -46.61 2.54 -12.04
CA GLY A 363 -46.55 2.47 -13.51
C GLY A 363 -45.52 3.39 -14.15
N TYR A 364 -44.81 4.18 -13.33
CA TYR A 364 -43.77 5.10 -13.81
C TYR A 364 -42.44 4.76 -13.17
N ARG A 365 -41.37 5.03 -13.90
CA ARG A 365 -40.01 4.93 -13.36
C ARG A 365 -39.80 6.08 -12.38
N SER A 366 -39.30 5.78 -11.18
CA SER A 366 -38.98 6.81 -10.20
C SER A 366 -37.88 7.71 -10.70
N VAL A 367 -37.96 8.98 -10.35
CA VAL A 367 -36.93 9.97 -10.73
C VAL A 367 -36.37 10.59 -9.46
N LYS A 368 -35.05 10.83 -9.46
CA LYS A 368 -34.32 11.41 -8.33
C LYS A 368 -33.61 12.67 -8.78
N GLN A 369 -33.60 13.67 -7.90
CA GLN A 369 -32.83 14.88 -8.11
C GLN A 369 -32.24 15.34 -6.80
N THR A 370 -30.92 15.57 -6.80
CA THR A 370 -30.18 16.05 -5.64
C THR A 370 -30.13 17.57 -5.67
N ILE A 371 -30.44 18.19 -4.51
CA ILE A 371 -30.50 19.63 -4.36
C ILE A 371 -29.86 20.08 -3.05
N THR A 372 -29.47 21.35 -2.98
CA THR A 372 -29.09 22.05 -1.75
C THR A 372 -29.98 23.31 -1.67
N PRO A 373 -31.02 23.28 -0.81
CA PRO A 373 -31.92 24.43 -0.69
C PRO A 373 -31.19 25.71 -0.25
N ASN A 374 -31.61 26.85 -0.77
CA ASN A 374 -30.94 28.14 -0.55
C ASN A 374 -31.91 29.12 0.12
N VAL A 375 -31.50 29.71 1.27
CA VAL A 375 -32.34 30.67 2.01
C VAL A 375 -32.59 31.96 1.26
N LYS A 376 -31.73 32.31 0.30
CA LYS A 376 -31.81 33.57 -0.41
C LYS A 376 -32.83 33.55 -1.56
N GLN A 377 -33.24 32.35 -2.02
CA GLN A 377 -34.20 32.23 -3.12
C GLN A 377 -34.95 30.92 -3.05
N LEU A 378 -36.20 30.93 -3.54
CA LEU A 378 -37.02 29.72 -3.65
C LEU A 378 -36.38 28.71 -4.62
N THR A 379 -36.02 27.54 -4.13
CA THR A 379 -35.55 26.47 -5.01
C THR A 379 -36.76 25.84 -5.70
N LYS A 380 -36.76 25.84 -7.04
CA LYS A 380 -37.85 25.27 -7.85
C LYS A 380 -37.38 24.00 -8.52
N LEU A 381 -38.08 22.89 -8.33
CA LEU A 381 -37.86 21.62 -8.99
C LEU A 381 -39.01 21.33 -9.93
N GLN A 382 -38.71 21.06 -11.19
CA GLN A 382 -39.64 20.55 -12.18
C GLN A 382 -39.12 19.20 -12.64
N MET A 383 -39.80 18.12 -12.25
CA MET A 383 -39.33 16.75 -12.50
C MET A 383 -40.33 16.04 -13.43
N THR A 384 -39.80 15.23 -14.37
CA THR A 384 -40.63 14.50 -15.34
C THR A 384 -40.51 13.01 -15.10
N LEU A 385 -41.62 12.37 -14.82
CA LEU A 385 -41.72 10.92 -14.70
C LEU A 385 -42.15 10.34 -16.05
N TYR A 386 -41.53 9.27 -16.45
CA TYR A 386 -41.86 8.51 -17.66
C TYR A 386 -42.35 7.15 -17.27
N THR A 387 -43.32 6.59 -18.05
CA THR A 387 -43.62 5.18 -17.94
C THR A 387 -42.36 4.37 -18.24
N GLU A 388 -42.34 3.10 -17.83
CA GLU A 388 -41.14 2.24 -18.05
C GLU A 388 -40.80 2.18 -19.53
N VAL A 389 -41.81 2.07 -20.41
CA VAL A 389 -41.61 2.04 -21.85
C VAL A 389 -41.00 3.34 -22.38
N GLN A 390 -41.54 4.49 -21.96
CA GLN A 390 -41.02 5.80 -22.36
C GLN A 390 -39.58 5.98 -21.88
N ALA A 391 -39.27 5.58 -20.65
CA ALA A 391 -37.93 5.73 -20.08
C ALA A 391 -36.91 4.90 -20.87
N ARG A 392 -37.25 3.64 -21.14
CA ARG A 392 -36.38 2.75 -21.95
C ARG A 392 -36.16 3.34 -23.34
N LEU A 393 -37.20 3.88 -23.96
CA LEU A 393 -37.11 4.44 -25.31
C LEU A 393 -36.19 5.67 -25.34
N LEU A 394 -36.21 6.51 -24.30
CA LEU A 394 -35.34 7.68 -24.18
C LEU A 394 -33.88 7.28 -23.97
N GLU A 395 -33.65 6.20 -23.24
CA GLU A 395 -32.31 5.73 -22.93
C GLU A 395 -31.70 4.86 -24.03
N ALA A 396 -32.54 4.32 -24.91
CA ALA A 396 -32.14 3.35 -25.91
C ALA A 396 -31.20 3.96 -26.95
N LYS A 397 -30.10 3.28 -27.19
CA LYS A 397 -29.17 3.65 -28.27
C LYS A 397 -29.78 3.35 -29.62
N SER A 398 -29.62 4.22 -30.60
CA SER A 398 -30.11 3.97 -31.97
C SER A 398 -29.40 2.80 -32.63
N VAL A 399 -28.12 2.59 -32.28
CA VAL A 399 -27.33 1.45 -32.78
C VAL A 399 -26.49 0.92 -31.60
N TYR A 400 -26.37 -0.40 -31.49
CA TYR A 400 -25.42 -1.03 -30.56
C TYR A 400 -24.88 -2.34 -31.13
N VAL A 401 -23.75 -2.76 -30.61
CA VAL A 401 -23.15 -4.08 -30.92
C VAL A 401 -23.25 -4.94 -29.65
N ASN A 402 -23.76 -6.15 -29.80
CA ASN A 402 -23.93 -7.07 -28.67
C ASN A 402 -22.65 -7.85 -28.36
N SER A 403 -22.72 -8.72 -27.36
CA SER A 403 -21.55 -9.50 -26.92
C SER A 403 -21.11 -10.59 -27.91
N ALA A 404 -21.90 -10.86 -28.94
CA ALA A 404 -21.53 -11.77 -30.04
C ALA A 404 -20.93 -11.01 -31.24
N GLY A 405 -20.88 -9.66 -31.16
CA GLY A 405 -20.38 -8.85 -32.27
C GLY A 405 -21.43 -8.53 -33.32
N THR A 406 -22.72 -8.74 -33.02
CA THR A 406 -23.82 -8.43 -33.96
C THR A 406 -24.26 -6.99 -33.75
N GLU A 407 -24.32 -6.21 -34.82
CA GLU A 407 -24.78 -4.84 -34.81
C GLU A 407 -26.30 -4.78 -34.93
N PHE A 408 -26.94 -3.99 -34.05
CA PHE A 408 -28.40 -3.82 -34.03
C PHE A 408 -28.79 -2.39 -34.26
N GLN A 409 -29.90 -2.19 -34.95
CA GLN A 409 -30.55 -0.89 -35.13
C GLN A 409 -31.87 -0.86 -34.37
N LEU A 410 -32.16 0.27 -33.73
CA LEU A 410 -33.44 0.49 -33.03
C LEU A 410 -34.49 0.95 -34.04
N ILE A 411 -35.55 0.21 -34.14
CA ILE A 411 -36.70 0.51 -34.99
C ILE A 411 -37.84 1.01 -34.12
N LYS A 412 -38.39 2.15 -34.48
CA LYS A 412 -39.51 2.78 -33.76
C LYS A 412 -40.69 2.85 -34.71
N PRO A 413 -41.54 1.80 -34.78
CA PRO A 413 -42.64 1.77 -35.73
C PRO A 413 -43.73 2.82 -35.50
N GLN A 414 -43.85 3.31 -34.27
CA GLN A 414 -44.80 4.39 -33.89
C GLN A 414 -46.25 4.07 -34.23
N GLY A 415 -46.65 2.79 -34.15
CA GLY A 415 -48.00 2.36 -34.45
C GLY A 415 -48.35 2.34 -35.94
N GLN A 416 -47.31 2.34 -36.81
CA GLN A 416 -47.53 2.31 -38.24
C GLN A 416 -48.31 1.03 -38.67
N GLN A 417 -49.40 1.22 -39.37
CA GLN A 417 -50.23 0.16 -39.89
C GLN A 417 -49.94 -0.09 -41.37
N PHE A 418 -49.88 -1.34 -41.76
CA PHE A 418 -49.63 -1.73 -43.15
C PHE A 418 -50.35 -3.05 -43.45
N THR A 419 -50.46 -3.37 -44.71
CA THR A 419 -50.99 -4.68 -45.15
C THR A 419 -49.79 -5.55 -45.59
N MET A 420 -49.47 -6.58 -44.78
CA MET A 420 -48.47 -7.56 -45.19
C MET A 420 -49.04 -8.57 -46.13
N GLY A 421 -48.17 -9.32 -46.82
CA GLY A 421 -48.57 -10.30 -47.85
C GLY A 421 -48.77 -9.67 -49.21
N GLY A 422 -48.87 -10.52 -50.23
CA GLY A 422 -49.01 -10.12 -51.64
C GLY A 422 -50.47 -9.91 -52.02
N SER A 423 -50.76 -8.83 -52.78
CA SER A 423 -52.07 -8.71 -53.39
C SER A 423 -52.16 -9.66 -54.60
N ARG A 424 -53.36 -9.99 -54.98
CA ARG A 424 -53.59 -10.88 -56.14
C ARG A 424 -53.08 -10.25 -57.46
N ASP A 425 -52.97 -8.95 -57.47
CA ASP A 425 -52.45 -8.17 -58.63
C ASP A 425 -50.92 -8.08 -58.65
N GLU A 426 -50.25 -8.50 -57.56
CA GLU A 426 -48.79 -8.46 -57.45
C GLU A 426 -48.17 -9.62 -58.29
N PRO A 427 -47.38 -9.33 -59.33
CA PRO A 427 -46.83 -10.37 -60.19
C PRO A 427 -46.02 -11.39 -59.39
N GLY A 428 -46.30 -12.70 -59.58
CA GLY A 428 -45.64 -13.75 -58.84
C GLY A 428 -46.22 -14.07 -57.48
N GLN A 429 -47.35 -13.47 -57.12
CA GLN A 429 -48.01 -13.74 -55.83
C GLN A 429 -48.38 -15.22 -55.70
N ARG A 430 -48.09 -15.80 -54.54
CA ARG A 430 -48.40 -17.20 -54.22
C ARG A 430 -49.60 -17.30 -53.29
N ALA A 431 -50.34 -18.42 -53.37
CA ALA A 431 -51.56 -18.65 -52.62
C ALA A 431 -51.38 -18.57 -51.10
N ASN A 432 -50.14 -18.81 -50.59
CA ASN A 432 -49.85 -18.77 -49.14
C ASN A 432 -49.51 -17.36 -48.63
N GLU A 433 -49.45 -16.34 -49.50
CA GLU A 433 -49.11 -14.97 -49.14
C GLU A 433 -50.37 -14.19 -48.75
N PHE A 434 -51.05 -14.63 -47.69
CA PHE A 434 -52.30 -14.00 -47.28
C PHE A 434 -52.12 -12.57 -46.87
N GLN A 435 -52.96 -11.67 -47.36
CA GLN A 435 -52.99 -10.30 -46.91
C GLN A 435 -53.61 -10.21 -45.49
N ARG A 436 -52.85 -9.52 -44.59
CA ARG A 436 -53.35 -9.23 -43.24
C ARG A 436 -52.95 -7.83 -42.84
N LYS A 437 -53.87 -7.12 -42.13
CA LYS A 437 -53.58 -5.79 -41.63
C LYS A 437 -52.74 -5.93 -40.33
N VAL A 438 -51.56 -5.32 -40.31
CA VAL A 438 -50.65 -5.39 -39.20
C VAL A 438 -50.37 -3.98 -38.71
N ARG A 439 -50.27 -3.80 -37.39
CA ARG A 439 -49.83 -2.56 -36.75
C ARG A 439 -48.70 -2.93 -35.81
N LEU A 440 -47.53 -2.34 -36.03
CA LEU A 440 -46.36 -2.51 -35.15
C LEU A 440 -46.31 -1.32 -34.18
N GLU A 441 -46.43 -1.60 -32.88
CA GLU A 441 -46.42 -0.60 -31.83
C GLU A 441 -45.16 -0.64 -31.02
N ARG A 442 -44.60 -1.81 -30.75
CA ARG A 442 -43.46 -1.99 -29.86
C ARG A 442 -42.15 -1.64 -30.58
N PRO A 443 -41.32 -0.76 -30.00
CA PRO A 443 -39.96 -0.58 -30.51
C PRO A 443 -39.18 -1.87 -30.37
N PHE A 444 -38.37 -2.15 -31.36
CA PHE A 444 -37.54 -3.36 -31.38
C PHE A 444 -36.18 -3.08 -32.00
N TYR A 445 -35.21 -3.87 -31.59
CA TYR A 445 -33.91 -3.92 -32.22
C TYR A 445 -33.90 -5.04 -33.23
N VAL A 446 -33.26 -4.79 -34.38
CA VAL A 446 -33.07 -5.80 -35.43
C VAL A 446 -31.60 -5.78 -35.82
N ALA A 447 -31.03 -6.97 -36.03
CA ALA A 447 -29.65 -7.10 -36.51
C ALA A 447 -29.50 -6.54 -37.93
N SER A 448 -28.46 -5.73 -38.14
CA SER A 448 -28.22 -5.12 -39.45
C SER A 448 -27.97 -6.14 -40.57
N THR A 449 -27.50 -7.33 -40.21
CA THR A 449 -27.16 -8.43 -41.13
C THR A 449 -27.72 -9.77 -40.63
N GLU A 450 -27.61 -10.79 -41.45
CA GLU A 450 -27.72 -12.18 -41.02
C GLU A 450 -26.67 -12.47 -39.94
N LEU A 451 -26.91 -13.49 -39.09
CA LEU A 451 -25.91 -13.89 -38.11
C LEU A 451 -24.82 -14.74 -38.76
N THR A 452 -23.55 -14.39 -38.48
CA THR A 452 -22.42 -15.12 -39.10
C THR A 452 -22.03 -16.37 -38.31
N GLU A 453 -21.27 -17.27 -38.96
CA GLU A 453 -20.68 -18.42 -38.31
C GLU A 453 -19.82 -18.02 -37.10
N TYR A 454 -19.03 -16.95 -37.25
CA TYR A 454 -18.17 -16.43 -36.15
C TYR A 454 -19.01 -15.96 -34.98
N GLN A 455 -20.09 -15.24 -35.25
CA GLN A 455 -20.95 -14.68 -34.19
C GLN A 455 -21.70 -15.79 -33.42
N PHE A 456 -22.00 -16.90 -34.09
CA PHE A 456 -22.64 -18.04 -33.43
C PHE A 456 -21.65 -18.84 -32.61
N SER A 457 -20.44 -19.08 -33.18
CA SER A 457 -19.41 -19.88 -32.56
C SER A 457 -18.03 -19.37 -32.99
N ALA A 458 -17.27 -18.83 -32.07
CA ALA A 458 -15.94 -18.30 -32.36
C ALA A 458 -14.92 -19.34 -32.88
N ARG A 459 -15.35 -20.58 -33.09
CA ARG A 459 -14.49 -21.64 -33.65
C ARG A 459 -14.03 -21.34 -35.10
N ASN A 460 -14.84 -20.57 -35.84
CA ASN A 460 -14.54 -20.21 -37.23
C ASN A 460 -14.17 -18.72 -37.29
N ALA A 461 -13.01 -18.40 -36.74
CA ALA A 461 -12.61 -17.03 -36.39
C ALA A 461 -12.58 -16.04 -37.57
N ASN A 462 -12.54 -16.53 -38.80
CA ASN A 462 -12.43 -15.66 -39.98
C ASN A 462 -13.66 -15.71 -40.87
N SER A 463 -14.76 -16.38 -40.47
CA SER A 463 -15.93 -16.51 -41.31
C SER A 463 -16.91 -15.36 -41.08
N ASN A 464 -17.02 -14.49 -42.07
CA ASN A 464 -18.07 -13.45 -42.14
C ASN A 464 -19.25 -13.91 -43.01
N GLN A 465 -19.31 -15.19 -43.39
CA GLN A 465 -20.47 -15.72 -44.10
C GLN A 465 -21.62 -15.97 -43.13
N PRO A 466 -22.87 -15.87 -43.58
CA PRO A 466 -24.01 -16.21 -42.73
C PRO A 466 -23.93 -17.66 -42.26
N LEU A 467 -24.35 -17.90 -41.03
CA LEU A 467 -24.56 -19.25 -40.53
C LEU A 467 -25.83 -19.80 -41.17
N VAL A 468 -25.70 -20.87 -41.94
CA VAL A 468 -26.81 -21.55 -42.60
C VAL A 468 -26.87 -23.02 -42.20
N ASN A 469 -27.91 -23.74 -42.67
CA ASN A 469 -28.11 -25.16 -42.42
C ASN A 469 -28.21 -25.48 -40.91
N ILE A 470 -28.92 -24.64 -40.20
CA ILE A 470 -29.14 -24.75 -38.75
C ILE A 470 -30.62 -24.91 -38.46
N ALA A 471 -30.98 -25.78 -37.52
CA ALA A 471 -32.37 -26.00 -37.12
C ALA A 471 -32.95 -24.81 -36.36
N TRP A 472 -34.21 -24.50 -36.56
CA TRP A 472 -34.90 -23.37 -35.89
C TRP A 472 -34.76 -23.43 -34.36
N GLU A 473 -34.91 -24.63 -33.78
CA GLU A 473 -34.79 -24.82 -32.34
C GLU A 473 -33.38 -24.51 -31.83
N GLN A 474 -32.36 -24.83 -32.62
CA GLN A 474 -30.96 -24.48 -32.24
C GLN A 474 -30.76 -22.97 -32.25
N VAL A 475 -31.38 -22.27 -33.21
CA VAL A 475 -31.37 -20.80 -33.24
C VAL A 475 -32.11 -20.24 -31.97
N ALA A 476 -33.26 -20.79 -31.62
CA ALA A 476 -34.03 -20.36 -30.47
C ALA A 476 -33.25 -20.58 -29.17
N ILE A 477 -32.54 -21.70 -29.03
CA ILE A 477 -31.65 -21.98 -27.89
C ILE A 477 -30.51 -20.96 -27.86
N PHE A 478 -29.88 -20.68 -28.98
CA PHE A 478 -28.81 -19.67 -29.08
C PHE A 478 -29.32 -18.29 -28.63
N CYS A 479 -30.49 -17.88 -29.06
CA CYS A 479 -31.12 -16.61 -28.67
C CYS A 479 -31.26 -16.52 -27.14
N ASN A 480 -31.71 -17.60 -26.52
CA ASN A 480 -31.88 -17.66 -25.08
C ASN A 480 -30.54 -17.60 -24.33
N GLN A 481 -29.54 -18.35 -24.84
CA GLN A 481 -28.20 -18.35 -24.25
C GLN A 481 -27.57 -16.94 -24.30
N LEU A 482 -27.70 -16.28 -25.46
CA LEU A 482 -27.22 -14.92 -25.64
C LEU A 482 -27.96 -13.93 -24.72
N SER A 483 -29.27 -14.12 -24.58
CA SER A 483 -30.08 -13.29 -23.66
C SER A 483 -29.59 -13.41 -22.22
N LEU A 484 -29.40 -14.64 -21.75
CA LEU A 484 -28.92 -14.90 -20.38
C LEU A 484 -27.53 -14.31 -20.17
N LYS A 485 -26.63 -14.46 -21.15
CA LYS A 485 -25.28 -13.90 -21.09
C LYS A 485 -25.31 -12.36 -20.91
N GLU A 486 -26.30 -11.69 -21.47
CA GLU A 486 -26.43 -10.23 -21.40
C GLU A 486 -27.44 -9.74 -20.35
N GLY A 487 -27.94 -10.65 -19.50
CA GLY A 487 -28.86 -10.29 -18.42
C GLY A 487 -30.26 -9.93 -18.91
N LEU A 488 -30.64 -10.40 -20.11
CA LEU A 488 -31.96 -10.18 -20.68
C LEU A 488 -32.86 -11.37 -20.37
N GLN A 489 -34.18 -11.13 -20.34
CA GLN A 489 -35.15 -12.19 -20.11
C GLN A 489 -35.31 -13.04 -21.38
N PRO A 490 -35.02 -14.37 -21.33
CA PRO A 490 -35.14 -15.22 -22.53
C PRO A 490 -36.53 -15.21 -23.13
N PHE A 491 -36.57 -15.15 -24.45
CA PHE A 491 -37.85 -15.05 -25.16
C PHE A 491 -38.50 -16.40 -25.37
N TYR A 492 -37.73 -17.45 -25.74
CA TYR A 492 -38.27 -18.77 -26.05
C TYR A 492 -38.38 -19.63 -24.80
N LEU A 493 -39.44 -20.42 -24.73
CA LEU A 493 -39.71 -21.30 -23.58
C LEU A 493 -39.43 -22.74 -24.00
N PHE A 494 -38.67 -23.44 -23.17
CA PHE A 494 -38.27 -24.83 -23.41
C PHE A 494 -38.60 -25.71 -22.22
N ARG A 495 -38.96 -26.96 -22.50
CA ARG A 495 -39.01 -28.02 -21.50
C ARG A 495 -37.91 -29.02 -21.87
N GLY A 496 -36.77 -28.95 -21.17
CA GLY A 496 -35.56 -29.64 -21.66
C GLY A 496 -35.11 -29.05 -22.97
N THR A 497 -35.11 -29.87 -24.04
CA THR A 497 -34.78 -29.44 -25.39
C THR A 497 -36.01 -29.16 -26.25
N GLU A 498 -37.22 -29.45 -25.73
CA GLU A 498 -38.46 -29.29 -26.49
C GLU A 498 -38.95 -27.83 -26.42
N TYR A 499 -39.12 -27.18 -27.53
CA TYR A 499 -39.72 -25.85 -27.63
C TYR A 499 -41.21 -25.96 -27.25
N ILE A 500 -41.66 -25.14 -26.30
CA ILE A 500 -43.03 -25.16 -25.80
C ILE A 500 -43.76 -23.81 -25.93
N GLY A 501 -43.10 -22.80 -26.55
CA GLY A 501 -43.72 -21.49 -26.74
C GLY A 501 -42.75 -20.34 -26.46
N PHE A 502 -43.31 -19.18 -26.20
CA PHE A 502 -42.51 -17.96 -26.02
C PHE A 502 -43.18 -17.04 -24.95
N ASP A 503 -42.36 -16.15 -24.37
CA ASP A 503 -42.85 -15.08 -23.51
C ASP A 503 -42.89 -13.77 -24.31
N ALA A 504 -44.07 -13.33 -24.69
CA ALA A 504 -44.28 -12.13 -25.48
C ALA A 504 -43.80 -10.84 -24.76
N LYS A 505 -43.61 -10.89 -23.43
CA LYS A 505 -43.15 -9.72 -22.65
C LYS A 505 -41.64 -9.66 -22.51
N ALA A 506 -40.93 -10.74 -22.84
CA ALA A 506 -39.50 -10.81 -22.70
C ALA A 506 -38.79 -9.80 -23.62
N ASN A 507 -37.65 -9.30 -23.15
CA ASN A 507 -36.79 -8.37 -23.90
C ASN A 507 -35.53 -9.04 -24.44
N GLY A 508 -35.44 -10.37 -24.33
CA GLY A 508 -34.30 -11.15 -24.82
C GLY A 508 -34.32 -11.32 -26.34
N TYR A 509 -33.21 -11.86 -26.81
CA TYR A 509 -33.02 -12.12 -28.25
C TYR A 509 -33.99 -13.15 -28.78
N ARG A 510 -34.40 -12.95 -30.00
CA ARG A 510 -35.27 -13.85 -30.78
C ARG A 510 -34.95 -13.70 -32.27
N MET A 511 -35.51 -14.53 -33.06
CA MET A 511 -35.55 -14.28 -34.51
C MET A 511 -36.53 -13.13 -34.78
N ILE A 512 -36.31 -12.41 -35.85
CA ILE A 512 -37.26 -11.37 -36.30
C ILE A 512 -38.60 -12.05 -36.63
N THR A 513 -39.74 -11.36 -36.38
CA THR A 513 -41.04 -11.90 -36.76
C THR A 513 -41.26 -11.69 -38.27
N GLU A 514 -42.18 -12.50 -38.84
CA GLU A 514 -42.54 -12.38 -40.27
C GLU A 514 -43.03 -10.97 -40.57
N ALA A 515 -43.84 -10.40 -39.70
CA ALA A 515 -44.40 -9.04 -39.85
C ALA A 515 -43.27 -7.97 -39.77
N GLU A 516 -42.35 -8.08 -38.80
CA GLU A 516 -41.20 -7.17 -38.67
C GLU A 516 -40.29 -7.28 -39.90
N TRP A 517 -40.02 -8.50 -40.38
CA TRP A 517 -39.19 -8.74 -41.55
C TRP A 517 -39.76 -8.04 -42.78
N GLU A 518 -41.07 -8.27 -43.05
CA GLU A 518 -41.75 -7.65 -44.19
C GLU A 518 -41.86 -6.12 -44.03
N PHE A 519 -42.10 -5.66 -42.80
CA PHE A 519 -42.10 -4.20 -42.48
C PHE A 519 -40.77 -3.56 -42.87
N MET A 520 -39.66 -4.17 -42.49
CA MET A 520 -38.34 -3.65 -42.84
C MET A 520 -38.10 -3.68 -44.34
N ALA A 521 -38.47 -4.80 -45.00
CA ALA A 521 -38.17 -5.02 -46.40
C ALA A 521 -38.98 -4.11 -47.35
N ARG A 522 -40.19 -3.67 -46.98
CA ARG A 522 -41.05 -2.98 -47.93
C ARG A 522 -41.89 -1.82 -47.41
N ILE A 523 -41.77 -1.47 -46.11
CA ILE A 523 -42.57 -0.40 -45.50
C ILE A 523 -41.68 0.67 -44.83
N TYR A 524 -40.74 0.22 -43.99
CA TYR A 524 -39.91 1.11 -43.16
C TYR A 524 -39.07 2.06 -44.04
N GLN A 525 -39.10 3.34 -43.71
CA GLN A 525 -38.41 4.41 -44.45
C GLN A 525 -38.78 4.48 -45.95
N ARG A 526 -40.06 4.17 -46.25
CA ARG A 526 -40.58 4.28 -47.61
C ARG A 526 -41.90 5.07 -47.59
N ASP A 527 -42.13 5.80 -48.67
CA ASP A 527 -43.35 6.60 -48.83
C ASP A 527 -44.58 5.72 -49.11
N LYS A 528 -44.34 4.55 -49.73
CA LYS A 528 -45.38 3.57 -50.03
C LYS A 528 -44.85 2.16 -49.95
N LYS A 529 -45.73 1.20 -49.76
CA LYS A 529 -45.40 -0.23 -49.78
C LYS A 529 -44.81 -0.61 -51.16
N THR A 530 -43.68 -1.30 -51.14
CA THR A 530 -42.98 -1.75 -52.36
C THR A 530 -43.12 -3.25 -52.56
N THR A 531 -42.87 -3.74 -53.78
CA THR A 531 -42.86 -5.19 -54.10
C THR A 531 -41.59 -5.84 -53.61
N PHE A 532 -40.47 -5.20 -53.82
CA PHE A 532 -39.14 -5.70 -53.47
C PHE A 532 -38.49 -4.78 -52.43
N ALA A 533 -37.46 -5.27 -51.77
CA ALA A 533 -36.72 -4.44 -50.82
C ALA A 533 -35.99 -3.28 -51.50
N TRP A 534 -35.67 -3.39 -52.79
CA TRP A 534 -35.11 -2.28 -53.57
C TRP A 534 -36.18 -1.31 -54.10
N GLY A 535 -37.47 -1.64 -54.02
CA GLY A 535 -38.55 -0.81 -54.55
C GLY A 535 -39.49 -1.58 -55.48
N ASP A 536 -39.99 -0.88 -56.53
CA ASP A 536 -40.96 -1.47 -57.49
C ASP A 536 -40.38 -1.67 -58.88
N GLN A 537 -39.07 -1.48 -59.07
CA GLN A 537 -38.42 -1.67 -60.35
C GLN A 537 -38.40 -3.16 -60.68
N ASP A 538 -38.84 -3.50 -61.89
CA ASP A 538 -38.95 -4.92 -62.34
C ASP A 538 -37.57 -5.57 -62.53
N GLN A 539 -36.56 -4.81 -62.93
CA GLN A 539 -35.20 -5.28 -63.09
C GLN A 539 -34.48 -5.25 -61.74
N VAL A 540 -33.81 -6.36 -61.39
CA VAL A 540 -32.98 -6.44 -60.21
C VAL A 540 -31.83 -5.42 -60.35
N PRO A 541 -31.69 -4.45 -59.46
CA PRO A 541 -30.58 -3.48 -59.54
C PRO A 541 -29.23 -4.15 -59.38
N ALA A 542 -28.21 -3.55 -59.99
CA ALA A 542 -26.83 -4.01 -59.75
C ALA A 542 -26.53 -3.95 -58.23
N GLU A 543 -25.82 -4.92 -57.71
CA GLU A 543 -25.45 -5.02 -56.30
C GLU A 543 -26.66 -5.12 -55.34
N ALA A 544 -27.86 -5.54 -55.85
CA ALA A 544 -29.04 -5.68 -55.01
C ALA A 544 -28.88 -6.79 -53.94
N GLY A 545 -28.19 -7.86 -54.28
CA GLY A 545 -28.00 -8.98 -53.36
C GLY A 545 -27.44 -10.21 -54.06
N ASN A 546 -27.07 -11.21 -53.31
CA ASN A 546 -26.51 -12.48 -53.80
C ASN A 546 -27.65 -13.40 -54.20
N LEU A 547 -27.88 -13.60 -55.52
CA LEU A 547 -28.98 -14.36 -56.09
C LEU A 547 -28.45 -15.37 -57.11
N ALA A 548 -29.27 -16.34 -57.49
CA ALA A 548 -28.87 -17.26 -58.58
C ALA A 548 -28.73 -16.49 -59.90
N ASP A 549 -27.52 -16.33 -60.35
CA ASP A 549 -27.18 -15.70 -61.64
C ASP A 549 -26.53 -16.72 -62.61
N ALA A 550 -26.07 -16.23 -63.73
CA ALA A 550 -25.47 -17.15 -64.74
C ALA A 550 -24.15 -17.79 -64.26
N GLU A 551 -23.47 -17.14 -63.29
CA GLU A 551 -22.20 -17.64 -62.75
C GLU A 551 -22.40 -18.70 -61.68
N SER A 552 -23.60 -18.82 -61.11
CA SER A 552 -23.93 -19.81 -60.07
C SER A 552 -24.00 -21.26 -60.65
N GLN A 553 -24.02 -21.42 -61.96
CA GLN A 553 -24.08 -22.71 -62.64
C GLN A 553 -25.35 -23.52 -62.29
N LEU A 554 -26.38 -22.87 -61.79
CA LEU A 554 -27.66 -23.50 -61.48
C LEU A 554 -28.50 -23.66 -62.81
N ALA A 555 -29.37 -24.63 -62.80
CA ALA A 555 -30.26 -24.90 -63.97
C ALA A 555 -31.23 -23.74 -64.24
N ARG A 556 -31.52 -22.94 -63.20
CA ARG A 556 -32.33 -21.74 -63.30
C ARG A 556 -31.58 -20.59 -62.65
N TYR A 557 -31.69 -19.41 -63.22
CA TYR A 557 -31.05 -18.18 -62.67
C TYR A 557 -31.83 -16.96 -63.16
N ILE A 558 -31.58 -15.80 -62.50
CA ILE A 558 -32.21 -14.54 -62.89
C ILE A 558 -31.47 -13.96 -64.11
N PRO A 559 -32.14 -13.86 -65.25
CA PRO A 559 -31.48 -13.36 -66.48
C PRO A 559 -31.00 -11.88 -66.28
N ARG A 560 -29.85 -11.58 -66.88
CA ARG A 560 -29.26 -10.24 -66.92
C ARG A 560 -28.86 -9.69 -65.54
N TYR A 561 -28.80 -10.55 -64.50
CA TYR A 561 -28.28 -10.21 -63.21
C TYR A 561 -26.93 -10.91 -63.03
N LYS A 562 -26.01 -10.19 -62.40
CA LYS A 562 -24.70 -10.73 -62.02
C LYS A 562 -24.32 -10.15 -60.65
N ASP A 563 -24.03 -10.98 -59.70
CA ASP A 563 -23.60 -10.57 -58.40
C ASP A 563 -22.13 -10.91 -58.09
N GLY A 564 -21.50 -11.77 -58.92
CA GLY A 564 -20.08 -12.08 -58.82
C GLY A 564 -19.73 -13.21 -57.83
N VAL A 565 -20.71 -13.91 -57.27
CA VAL A 565 -20.49 -14.97 -56.28
C VAL A 565 -21.33 -16.18 -56.62
N SER A 566 -20.74 -17.39 -56.61
CA SER A 566 -21.44 -18.63 -56.95
C SER A 566 -22.03 -19.35 -55.73
N GLY A 567 -21.84 -18.85 -54.51
CA GLY A 567 -22.34 -19.46 -53.28
C GLY A 567 -22.64 -18.38 -52.26
N LEU A 568 -22.48 -18.69 -50.98
CA LEU A 568 -22.68 -17.69 -49.94
C LEU A 568 -21.61 -16.60 -50.01
N ALA A 569 -22.04 -15.37 -49.97
CA ALA A 569 -21.17 -14.18 -49.83
C ALA A 569 -20.96 -13.83 -48.33
N ASN A 570 -19.94 -13.06 -48.05
CA ASN A 570 -19.82 -12.44 -46.71
C ASN A 570 -20.97 -11.47 -46.50
N ILE A 571 -21.40 -11.29 -45.24
CA ILE A 571 -22.41 -10.29 -44.92
C ILE A 571 -21.91 -8.90 -45.38
N ARG A 572 -22.85 -8.03 -45.77
CA ARG A 572 -22.55 -6.65 -46.22
C ARG A 572 -21.74 -6.60 -47.53
N SER A 573 -21.78 -7.69 -48.34
CA SER A 573 -21.11 -7.67 -49.65
C SER A 573 -21.87 -6.83 -50.68
N TYR A 574 -23.13 -6.53 -50.40
CA TYR A 574 -24.02 -5.82 -51.32
C TYR A 574 -24.52 -4.51 -50.69
N ALA A 575 -25.22 -3.71 -51.47
CA ALA A 575 -25.66 -2.38 -51.04
C ALA A 575 -26.62 -2.44 -49.84
N MET A 576 -26.47 -1.50 -48.93
CA MET A 576 -27.40 -1.32 -47.81
C MET A 576 -28.80 -0.97 -48.39
N GLU A 577 -29.81 -1.62 -47.90
CA GLU A 577 -31.18 -1.42 -48.32
C GLU A 577 -31.78 -0.15 -47.72
N LEU A 578 -32.90 0.32 -48.27
CA LEU A 578 -33.58 1.54 -47.79
C LEU A 578 -33.94 1.46 -46.28
N SER A 579 -34.15 0.24 -45.79
CA SER A 579 -34.43 -0.01 -44.36
C SER A 579 -33.23 0.25 -43.45
N GLY A 580 -32.02 0.37 -43.98
CA GLY A 580 -30.77 0.41 -43.21
C GLY A 580 -30.22 -0.98 -42.92
N LEU A 581 -30.87 -2.05 -43.37
CA LEU A 581 -30.39 -3.43 -43.23
C LEU A 581 -29.58 -3.83 -44.45
N PHE A 582 -28.88 -4.94 -44.33
CA PHE A 582 -28.14 -5.59 -45.41
C PHE A 582 -28.70 -7.01 -45.63
N ASP A 583 -28.56 -7.50 -46.83
CA ASP A 583 -28.77 -8.91 -47.18
C ASP A 583 -30.19 -9.42 -46.94
N GLN A 584 -31.25 -8.50 -46.96
CA GLN A 584 -32.64 -8.96 -47.04
C GLN A 584 -32.98 -9.46 -48.46
N ILE A 585 -32.09 -9.19 -49.40
CA ILE A 585 -32.19 -9.66 -50.80
C ILE A 585 -31.05 -10.66 -51.03
N GLY A 586 -31.41 -11.94 -51.19
CA GLY A 586 -30.42 -12.96 -51.53
C GLY A 586 -29.57 -13.38 -50.33
N ASN A 587 -28.42 -13.92 -50.63
CA ASN A 587 -27.43 -14.50 -49.73
C ASN A 587 -28.01 -15.69 -48.97
N ALA A 588 -28.54 -15.50 -47.74
CA ALA A 588 -29.24 -16.58 -47.03
C ALA A 588 -30.71 -16.25 -46.81
N SER A 589 -31.59 -17.18 -47.10
CA SER A 589 -32.99 -17.08 -46.63
C SER A 589 -32.97 -17.12 -45.09
N GLU A 590 -34.02 -16.58 -44.47
CA GLU A 590 -34.01 -16.36 -43.02
C GLU A 590 -35.16 -17.09 -42.31
N TRP A 591 -34.79 -17.94 -41.35
CA TRP A 591 -35.75 -18.33 -40.32
C TRP A 591 -36.32 -17.08 -39.66
N VAL A 592 -37.65 -17.02 -39.52
CA VAL A 592 -38.28 -16.01 -38.68
C VAL A 592 -38.96 -16.69 -37.48
N HIS A 593 -39.44 -15.88 -36.56
CA HIS A 593 -40.04 -16.40 -35.32
C HIS A 593 -41.29 -17.25 -35.60
N ASP A 594 -42.07 -16.86 -36.57
CA ASP A 594 -43.45 -17.31 -36.76
C ASP A 594 -43.57 -18.78 -37.21
N ILE A 595 -44.59 -19.44 -36.71
CA ILE A 595 -45.00 -20.76 -37.19
C ILE A 595 -45.65 -20.60 -38.56
N TYR A 596 -45.29 -21.46 -39.50
CA TYR A 596 -45.84 -21.45 -40.87
C TYR A 596 -47.27 -21.98 -40.81
N ASP A 597 -48.23 -21.08 -41.04
CA ASP A 597 -49.65 -21.34 -40.98
C ASP A 597 -50.29 -20.98 -42.32
N LEU A 598 -51.15 -21.86 -42.83
CA LEU A 598 -51.90 -21.67 -44.05
C LEU A 598 -53.38 -21.31 -43.80
N THR A 599 -53.71 -21.00 -42.54
CA THR A 599 -55.06 -20.52 -42.20
C THR A 599 -55.24 -19.08 -42.69
N PRO A 600 -56.23 -18.80 -43.56
CA PRO A 600 -56.44 -17.43 -44.01
C PRO A 600 -56.78 -16.52 -42.81
N PRO A 601 -56.14 -15.33 -42.69
CA PRO A 601 -56.40 -14.40 -41.58
C PRO A 601 -57.77 -13.74 -41.77
N ASP A 602 -58.36 -13.31 -40.64
CA ASP A 602 -59.58 -12.47 -40.67
C ASP A 602 -59.19 -11.08 -41.19
N LYS A 603 -59.71 -10.69 -42.31
CA LYS A 603 -59.45 -9.39 -42.97
C LYS A 603 -59.95 -8.19 -42.18
N ARG A 604 -60.85 -8.40 -41.20
CA ARG A 604 -61.41 -7.35 -40.39
C ARG A 604 -60.50 -6.99 -39.20
N VAL A 605 -59.62 -7.90 -38.81
CA VAL A 605 -58.74 -7.77 -37.66
C VAL A 605 -57.46 -7.02 -38.05
N VAL A 606 -57.03 -6.08 -37.17
CA VAL A 606 -55.70 -5.52 -37.22
C VAL A 606 -54.87 -6.27 -36.18
N TYR A 607 -53.85 -6.99 -36.65
CA TYR A 607 -52.97 -7.79 -35.81
C TYR A 607 -51.87 -6.86 -35.27
N VAL A 608 -51.87 -6.63 -33.93
CA VAL A 608 -50.90 -5.72 -33.27
C VAL A 608 -49.73 -6.55 -32.81
N ASP A 609 -48.50 -6.16 -33.28
CA ASP A 609 -47.23 -6.84 -32.95
C ASP A 609 -47.39 -8.37 -33.02
N PRO A 610 -47.82 -8.92 -34.20
CA PRO A 610 -48.16 -10.36 -34.26
C PRO A 610 -46.95 -11.23 -34.06
N LEU A 611 -47.08 -12.30 -33.27
CA LEU A 611 -46.05 -13.29 -32.97
C LEU A 611 -46.44 -14.69 -33.52
N GLY A 612 -47.51 -14.76 -34.31
CA GLY A 612 -47.96 -16.03 -34.89
C GLY A 612 -48.50 -16.99 -33.84
N LEU A 613 -48.56 -18.26 -34.20
CA LEU A 613 -49.01 -19.34 -33.31
C LEU A 613 -47.90 -19.66 -32.28
N PRO A 614 -48.28 -20.05 -31.06
CA PRO A 614 -47.27 -20.35 -30.04
C PRO A 614 -46.55 -21.67 -30.26
N ARG A 615 -47.10 -22.59 -31.05
CA ARG A 615 -46.53 -23.92 -31.31
C ARG A 615 -46.83 -24.41 -32.71
N GLY A 616 -45.91 -25.16 -33.25
CA GLY A 616 -45.98 -25.80 -34.55
C GLY A 616 -44.61 -26.33 -34.95
N ASN A 617 -44.57 -27.20 -35.95
CA ASN A 617 -43.31 -27.83 -36.36
C ASN A 617 -42.73 -27.17 -37.60
N ASN A 618 -43.53 -26.47 -38.39
CA ASN A 618 -43.05 -25.74 -39.56
C ASN A 618 -42.89 -24.26 -39.19
N HIS A 619 -41.78 -23.69 -39.51
CA HIS A 619 -41.51 -22.28 -39.28
C HIS A 619 -41.43 -21.51 -40.58
N VAL A 620 -41.78 -20.24 -40.53
CA VAL A 620 -41.77 -19.38 -41.70
C VAL A 620 -40.32 -19.08 -42.12
N ILE A 621 -40.10 -19.09 -43.41
CA ILE A 621 -38.87 -18.65 -44.07
C ILE A 621 -39.19 -17.38 -44.84
N LYS A 622 -38.41 -16.34 -44.65
CA LYS A 622 -38.50 -15.08 -45.42
C LYS A 622 -37.19 -14.83 -46.16
N GLY A 623 -37.27 -13.97 -47.12
CA GLY A 623 -36.12 -13.58 -47.92
C GLY A 623 -35.74 -14.60 -48.98
N SER A 624 -35.00 -14.13 -49.95
CA SER A 624 -34.39 -14.95 -50.99
C SER A 624 -33.00 -15.41 -50.56
N SER A 625 -32.36 -16.25 -51.33
CA SER A 625 -31.01 -16.75 -51.06
C SER A 625 -30.18 -16.73 -52.35
N TYR A 626 -28.92 -17.13 -52.24
CA TYR A 626 -28.04 -17.30 -53.38
C TYR A 626 -28.56 -18.38 -54.38
N LEU A 627 -29.56 -19.17 -53.99
CA LEU A 627 -30.20 -20.16 -54.82
C LEU A 627 -31.49 -19.63 -55.50
N SER A 628 -31.95 -18.42 -55.14
CA SER A 628 -33.21 -17.91 -55.66
C SER A 628 -33.07 -17.44 -57.08
N ALA A 629 -33.80 -18.14 -57.98
CA ALA A 629 -33.66 -18.07 -59.43
C ALA A 629 -34.82 -17.35 -60.13
N SER A 630 -35.73 -16.76 -59.34
CA SER A 630 -36.90 -16.07 -59.91
C SER A 630 -37.28 -14.84 -59.13
N LYS A 631 -37.84 -13.84 -59.80
CA LYS A 631 -38.35 -12.64 -59.16
C LYS A 631 -39.46 -12.96 -58.16
N THR A 632 -40.19 -14.04 -58.33
CA THR A 632 -41.24 -14.47 -57.37
C THR A 632 -40.62 -14.67 -55.98
N GLU A 633 -39.43 -15.30 -55.93
CA GLU A 633 -38.74 -15.64 -54.68
C GLU A 633 -38.12 -14.40 -54.03
N VAL A 634 -37.84 -13.34 -54.80
CA VAL A 634 -37.17 -12.12 -54.30
C VAL A 634 -38.18 -11.08 -53.77
N ARG A 635 -39.48 -11.27 -54.03
CA ARG A 635 -40.50 -10.34 -53.52
C ARG A 635 -40.54 -10.37 -51.97
N ALA A 636 -40.70 -9.20 -51.38
CA ALA A 636 -40.74 -9.09 -49.92
C ALA A 636 -41.95 -9.84 -49.33
N ALA A 637 -43.01 -10.03 -50.07
CA ALA A 637 -44.17 -10.81 -49.63
C ALA A 637 -43.96 -12.32 -49.72
N PHE A 638 -42.93 -12.77 -50.43
CA PHE A 638 -42.64 -14.22 -50.58
C PHE A 638 -42.46 -14.85 -49.18
N ARG A 639 -43.07 -16.00 -49.00
CA ARG A 639 -42.93 -16.77 -47.77
C ARG A 639 -42.90 -18.26 -48.11
N ASP A 640 -42.13 -19.00 -47.37
CA ASP A 640 -42.06 -20.45 -47.45
C ASP A 640 -42.11 -21.01 -46.02
N GLY A 641 -42.05 -22.30 -45.89
CA GLY A 641 -42.04 -22.94 -44.57
C GLY A 641 -41.28 -24.26 -44.59
N SER A 642 -40.65 -24.55 -43.46
CA SER A 642 -39.92 -25.81 -43.32
C SER A 642 -39.93 -26.29 -41.87
N ALA A 643 -39.80 -27.59 -41.68
CA ALA A 643 -39.53 -28.23 -40.40
C ALA A 643 -38.05 -28.61 -40.25
N SER A 644 -37.24 -28.37 -41.28
CA SER A 644 -35.85 -28.83 -41.33
C SER A 644 -34.93 -27.77 -41.87
N PRO A 645 -33.67 -27.74 -41.43
CA PRO A 645 -32.68 -26.81 -41.98
C PRO A 645 -32.46 -27.04 -43.48
N ARG A 646 -31.98 -26.03 -44.18
CA ARG A 646 -31.61 -26.06 -45.59
C ARG A 646 -30.24 -25.43 -45.80
N PRO A 647 -29.49 -25.84 -46.82
CA PRO A 647 -28.14 -25.31 -47.04
C PRO A 647 -28.06 -23.78 -47.21
N GLU A 648 -29.15 -23.16 -47.68
CA GLU A 648 -29.24 -21.73 -47.92
C GLU A 648 -29.97 -20.95 -46.80
N LEU A 649 -30.32 -21.63 -45.70
CA LEU A 649 -31.25 -21.07 -44.70
C LEU A 649 -30.51 -20.71 -43.41
N GLY A 650 -30.39 -19.42 -43.16
CA GLY A 650 -29.81 -18.82 -41.95
C GLY A 650 -30.87 -18.07 -41.13
N PHE A 651 -30.48 -16.96 -40.48
CA PHE A 651 -31.40 -16.15 -39.64
C PHE A 651 -30.79 -14.79 -39.27
N ARG A 652 -31.64 -13.86 -38.89
CA ARG A 652 -31.18 -12.61 -38.23
C ARG A 652 -31.86 -12.42 -36.90
N LEU A 653 -31.13 -11.81 -35.98
CA LEU A 653 -31.60 -11.58 -34.60
C LEU A 653 -32.45 -10.33 -34.50
N ALA A 654 -33.39 -10.35 -33.55
CA ALA A 654 -34.14 -9.19 -33.11
C ALA A 654 -34.41 -9.31 -31.62
N ARG A 655 -34.89 -8.25 -30.98
CA ARG A 655 -35.44 -8.28 -29.64
C ARG A 655 -36.28 -7.04 -29.38
N TYR A 656 -37.21 -7.13 -28.46
CA TYR A 656 -37.96 -5.95 -28.04
C TYR A 656 -37.08 -5.07 -27.14
N LEU A 657 -37.39 -3.76 -27.13
CA LEU A 657 -36.70 -2.77 -26.30
C LEU A 657 -36.96 -3.02 -24.81
#